data_e0b62571ed886960c1aa4616965292fa
#
_entry.id   e0b62571ed886960c1aa4616965292fa
#
_cell.length_a   1.000
_cell.length_b   1.000
_cell.length_c   1.000
_cell.angle_alpha   90.00
_cell.angle_beta   90.00
_cell.angle_gamma   90.00
#
_symmetry.space_group_name_H-M   'P 1'
#
loop_
_entity.id
_entity.type
_entity.pdbx_description
1 polymer ?
#
loop_
_entity_poly.entity_id
_entity_poly.type
_entity_poly.pdbx_seq_one_letter_code
_entity_poly.pdbx_strand_id
1 'polypeptide(L)'
;MKTKNMLLLAGLALAPIAAVQAQQHIEVETIWNGTFAPKQLNALNTLHTKNQYSVLDMDRAQRTFTIDAYDFTTLEKVQTLFSTAQHPEIAQISDYQINQTDDKILIATDYNPIYRRSFTSVYYLYDLATQKLTKISNNAIQEPLLNKDGSKVAYAFENNLYVFDVATQKTVQITNDGQKNATINGITDWVYEEEFAFVRAFDWNADGTQLAYIKFDESDVPVFSMDIYGEELYPQQQVFKYPKAGENNSKVSLYLYDVAKASTQNVALNAETAYYIPRIKFTNNANVLSVQTLNRHQNQLNLLFVDVRSGKTSTVLTEKDAAYIDVTDNLTFLDDNSFIWTSEKDGYNHIYHYNSDGSLNHKVTGGNWEVTDYYGYNKANQTIYYQSVENGSTKRDVYSIRLNGTHKKQLSSVSGTNSATFSPDYKYFINNHSSNTKAPSYTLVETASGKKIKEILNNDMLETTLKNYNLPTKEFTTLKNEVGDDLNAYIIKPKDFDPNKQYPVLMFQYSGPGSQQVADHWFDTNDYWHFLLAQKGYIVVCADGRGTGFKGAAFKKLTQKELGKYEVADQIFVAKQLAKEPFVDADRIGIWGWSFGGFMSSNCLFQGSDVFKTAIAVAPVTSWRFYDSVYTERFMTTPQENASGYDDNSPITHAGKLKGNFLLIHGTADDNVHVQNSMVLINKLVHLNKNFDWLIYPDKNHGIYGGKTREQLYTKMTNYLLEKL
;
A
#
# COMPACT_ATOMS: atom_id res chain seq x y z
N MET A 1 -74.62 61.96 -19.12
CA MET A 1 -73.26 62.21 -18.62
C MET A 1 -72.74 60.91 -18.06
N LYS A 2 -71.82 60.27 -18.78
CA LYS A 2 -71.20 58.99 -18.39
C LYS A 2 -69.71 59.24 -18.20
N THR A 3 -69.26 59.14 -16.96
CA THR A 3 -67.83 59.22 -16.58
C THR A 3 -67.17 57.84 -16.77
N LYS A 4 -66.10 57.80 -17.55
CA LYS A 4 -65.26 56.62 -17.73
C LYS A 4 -64.16 56.64 -16.68
N ASN A 5 -64.11 55.62 -15.86
CA ASN A 5 -62.93 55.34 -15.01
C ASN A 5 -61.86 54.58 -15.79
N MET A 6 -60.65 55.16 -15.82
CA MET A 6 -59.42 54.52 -16.38
C MET A 6 -58.67 53.86 -15.25
N LEU A 7 -58.57 52.51 -15.25
CA LEU A 7 -57.70 51.76 -14.37
C LEU A 7 -56.31 51.76 -14.95
N LEU A 8 -55.34 52.30 -14.21
CA LEU A 8 -53.92 52.12 -14.46
C LEU A 8 -53.49 50.74 -13.85
N LEU A 9 -53.07 49.76 -14.70
CA LEU A 9 -52.39 48.59 -14.26
C LEU A 9 -50.86 48.92 -14.16
N ALA A 10 -50.34 48.96 -12.93
CA ALA A 10 -48.92 48.99 -12.67
C ALA A 10 -48.38 47.55 -12.75
N GLY A 11 -47.66 47.23 -13.86
CA GLY A 11 -46.93 45.96 -13.98
C GLY A 11 -45.70 45.97 -13.09
N LEU A 12 -45.69 45.19 -12.01
CA LEU A 12 -44.49 44.86 -11.27
C LEU A 12 -43.72 43.83 -12.08
N ALA A 13 -42.58 44.26 -12.66
CA ALA A 13 -41.58 43.36 -13.21
C ALA A 13 -40.88 42.65 -12.04
N LEU A 14 -41.22 41.37 -11.77
CA LEU A 14 -40.43 40.47 -10.93
C LEU A 14 -39.17 40.10 -11.65
N ALA A 15 -38.04 40.75 -11.32
CA ALA A 15 -36.72 40.28 -11.70
C ALA A 15 -36.48 38.92 -10.98
N PRO A 16 -35.96 37.88 -11.67
CA PRO A 16 -35.62 36.68 -10.99
C PRO A 16 -34.43 36.98 -10.05
N ILE A 17 -34.68 36.93 -8.75
CA ILE A 17 -33.61 36.87 -7.75
C ILE A 17 -32.93 35.51 -7.98
N ALA A 18 -31.83 35.51 -8.70
CA ALA A 18 -30.95 34.35 -8.68
C ALA A 18 -30.49 34.18 -7.22
N ALA A 19 -31.03 33.19 -6.56
CA ALA A 19 -30.55 32.80 -5.26
C ALA A 19 -29.06 32.39 -5.44
N VAL A 20 -28.15 33.27 -5.05
CA VAL A 20 -26.73 32.93 -4.92
C VAL A 20 -26.72 31.86 -3.81
N GLN A 21 -26.60 30.62 -4.21
CA GLN A 21 -26.46 29.52 -3.27
C GLN A 21 -25.16 29.78 -2.51
N ALA A 22 -25.22 30.03 -1.21
CA ALA A 22 -24.06 30.29 -0.39
C ALA A 22 -23.10 29.09 -0.53
N GLN A 23 -21.86 29.38 -0.92
CA GLN A 23 -20.83 28.34 -1.04
C GLN A 23 -20.61 27.69 0.31
N GLN A 24 -20.60 26.35 0.33
CA GLN A 24 -20.38 25.57 1.54
C GLN A 24 -18.86 25.51 1.86
N HIS A 25 -18.56 25.44 3.13
CA HIS A 25 -17.21 25.12 3.62
C HIS A 25 -17.13 23.63 3.97
N ILE A 26 -15.94 23.08 3.88
CA ILE A 26 -15.68 21.72 4.33
C ILE A 26 -15.71 21.70 5.86
N GLU A 27 -16.43 20.74 6.42
CA GLU A 27 -16.40 20.40 7.83
C GLU A 27 -15.74 19.04 8.02
N VAL A 28 -15.13 18.78 9.19
CA VAL A 28 -14.45 17.49 9.45
C VAL A 28 -15.41 16.32 9.26
N GLU A 29 -16.65 16.43 9.74
CA GLU A 29 -17.69 15.41 9.54
C GLU A 29 -17.91 15.09 8.06
N THR A 30 -17.93 16.10 7.18
CA THR A 30 -18.16 15.93 5.75
C THR A 30 -17.06 15.09 5.07
N ILE A 31 -15.83 15.17 5.57
CA ILE A 31 -14.70 14.37 5.07
C ILE A 31 -14.90 12.88 5.37
N TRP A 32 -15.47 12.57 6.56
CA TRP A 32 -15.54 11.19 7.07
C TRP A 32 -16.90 10.51 6.90
N ASN A 33 -17.95 11.23 6.48
CA ASN A 33 -19.29 10.66 6.27
C ASN A 33 -19.55 10.12 4.86
N GLY A 34 -18.52 10.12 3.99
CA GLY A 34 -18.60 9.61 2.63
C GLY A 34 -19.05 10.62 1.57
N THR A 35 -19.34 11.88 1.93
CA THR A 35 -19.76 12.92 0.97
C THR A 35 -18.78 13.13 -0.18
N PHE A 36 -17.48 13.00 0.08
CA PHE A 36 -16.40 13.19 -0.88
C PHE A 36 -15.81 11.87 -1.41
N ALA A 37 -16.41 10.73 -1.08
CA ALA A 37 -15.95 9.44 -1.55
C ALA A 37 -16.22 9.28 -3.06
N PRO A 38 -15.20 9.05 -3.90
CA PRO A 38 -15.41 8.75 -5.30
C PRO A 38 -16.02 7.35 -5.44
N LYS A 39 -16.88 7.19 -6.43
CA LYS A 39 -17.30 5.86 -6.89
C LYS A 39 -16.09 5.14 -7.48
N GLN A 40 -15.95 3.88 -7.18
CA GLN A 40 -14.92 3.01 -7.71
C GLN A 40 -15.56 1.79 -8.36
N LEU A 41 -14.87 1.16 -9.30
CA LEU A 41 -15.27 -0.17 -9.75
C LEU A 41 -15.02 -1.18 -8.62
N ASN A 42 -15.92 -2.15 -8.50
CA ASN A 42 -15.65 -3.32 -7.69
C ASN A 42 -14.36 -4.00 -8.20
N ALA A 43 -13.66 -4.69 -7.31
CA ALA A 43 -12.48 -5.44 -7.70
C ALA A 43 -12.81 -6.40 -8.85
N LEU A 44 -11.98 -6.38 -9.88
CA LEU A 44 -12.14 -7.21 -11.07
C LEU A 44 -11.17 -8.40 -10.97
N ASN A 45 -11.68 -9.62 -11.08
CA ASN A 45 -10.87 -10.82 -11.18
C ASN A 45 -10.94 -11.32 -12.64
N THR A 46 -9.83 -11.20 -13.38
CA THR A 46 -9.76 -11.69 -14.76
C THR A 46 -9.81 -13.22 -14.78
N LEU A 47 -10.58 -13.79 -15.68
CA LEU A 47 -10.57 -15.21 -15.95
C LEU A 47 -9.27 -15.59 -16.69
N HIS A 48 -8.88 -16.86 -16.62
CA HIS A 48 -7.60 -17.30 -17.19
C HIS A 48 -7.74 -17.85 -18.63
N THR A 49 -8.86 -18.49 -18.93
CA THR A 49 -9.09 -19.20 -20.20
C THR A 49 -10.05 -18.47 -21.12
N LYS A 50 -10.77 -17.46 -20.63
CA LYS A 50 -11.81 -16.71 -21.34
C LYS A 50 -11.51 -15.23 -21.30
N ASN A 51 -11.87 -14.49 -22.36
CA ASN A 51 -11.74 -13.03 -22.39
C ASN A 51 -12.84 -12.35 -21.54
N GLN A 52 -12.91 -12.73 -20.28
CA GLN A 52 -13.91 -12.31 -19.31
C GLN A 52 -13.25 -11.89 -17.99
N TYR A 53 -13.99 -11.16 -17.19
CA TYR A 53 -13.66 -10.87 -15.79
C TYR A 53 -14.87 -11.18 -14.92
N SER A 54 -14.64 -11.44 -13.65
CA SER A 54 -15.68 -11.63 -12.65
C SER A 54 -15.70 -10.50 -11.64
N VAL A 55 -16.86 -10.28 -11.06
CA VAL A 55 -17.11 -9.25 -10.02
C VAL A 55 -17.97 -9.87 -8.93
N LEU A 56 -17.63 -9.59 -7.67
CA LEU A 56 -18.50 -9.83 -6.53
C LEU A 56 -19.48 -8.66 -6.40
N ASP A 57 -20.75 -8.95 -6.46
CA ASP A 57 -21.82 -7.96 -6.32
C ASP A 57 -22.80 -8.35 -5.19
N MET A 58 -23.51 -7.36 -4.67
CA MET A 58 -24.48 -7.52 -3.59
C MET A 58 -25.80 -6.85 -3.94
N ASP A 59 -26.86 -7.64 -4.06
CA ASP A 59 -28.23 -7.12 -4.04
C ASP A 59 -28.64 -6.78 -2.58
N ARG A 60 -28.63 -5.50 -2.26
CA ARG A 60 -28.97 -5.00 -0.91
C ARG A 60 -30.43 -5.23 -0.55
N ALA A 61 -31.34 -5.27 -1.52
CA ALA A 61 -32.77 -5.44 -1.28
C ALA A 61 -33.08 -6.90 -0.90
N GLN A 62 -32.44 -7.84 -1.57
CA GLN A 62 -32.59 -9.27 -1.32
C GLN A 62 -31.55 -9.83 -0.32
N ARG A 63 -30.51 -9.04 0.01
CA ARG A 63 -29.36 -9.45 0.82
C ARG A 63 -28.65 -10.69 0.25
N THR A 64 -28.54 -10.76 -1.07
CA THR A 64 -27.86 -11.85 -1.78
C THR A 64 -26.58 -11.38 -2.43
N PHE A 65 -25.58 -12.24 -2.43
CA PHE A 65 -24.31 -12.00 -3.11
C PHE A 65 -24.26 -12.82 -4.39
N THR A 66 -23.70 -12.25 -5.45
CA THR A 66 -23.43 -12.95 -6.70
C THR A 66 -21.98 -12.75 -7.14
N ILE A 67 -21.40 -13.78 -7.75
CA ILE A 67 -20.17 -13.68 -8.51
C ILE A 67 -20.57 -13.74 -9.97
N ASP A 68 -20.45 -12.62 -10.66
CA ASP A 68 -20.94 -12.45 -12.02
C ASP A 68 -19.78 -12.32 -13.01
N ALA A 69 -19.85 -13.03 -14.13
CA ALA A 69 -18.87 -12.93 -15.22
C ALA A 69 -19.34 -11.95 -16.29
N TYR A 70 -18.41 -11.11 -16.75
CA TYR A 70 -18.62 -10.09 -17.77
C TYR A 70 -17.64 -10.28 -18.92
N ASP A 71 -18.07 -10.01 -20.15
CA ASP A 71 -17.21 -9.99 -21.32
C ASP A 71 -16.39 -8.70 -21.37
N PHE A 72 -15.08 -8.81 -21.61
CA PHE A 72 -14.19 -7.65 -21.64
C PHE A 72 -14.46 -6.70 -22.80
N THR A 73 -14.99 -7.20 -23.92
CA THR A 73 -15.21 -6.40 -25.13
C THR A 73 -16.49 -5.57 -25.03
N THR A 74 -17.58 -6.22 -24.59
CA THR A 74 -18.90 -5.61 -24.53
C THR A 74 -19.22 -4.97 -23.17
N LEU A 75 -18.54 -5.42 -22.11
CA LEU A 75 -18.81 -5.11 -20.72
C LEU A 75 -20.20 -5.57 -20.27
N GLU A 76 -20.78 -6.51 -20.96
CA GLU A 76 -22.08 -7.08 -20.63
C GLU A 76 -21.91 -8.32 -19.75
N LYS A 77 -22.84 -8.51 -18.83
CA LYS A 77 -22.91 -9.72 -18.02
C LYS A 77 -23.17 -10.93 -18.90
N VAL A 78 -22.28 -11.92 -18.83
CA VAL A 78 -22.40 -13.17 -19.56
C VAL A 78 -23.21 -14.18 -18.78
N GLN A 79 -22.89 -14.33 -17.48
CA GLN A 79 -23.57 -15.28 -16.60
C GLN A 79 -23.30 -14.96 -15.13
N THR A 80 -24.14 -15.51 -14.26
CA THR A 80 -23.82 -15.63 -12.83
C THR A 80 -23.08 -16.93 -12.60
N LEU A 81 -21.86 -16.85 -12.06
CA LEU A 81 -21.04 -18.01 -11.72
C LEU A 81 -21.48 -18.64 -10.39
N PHE A 82 -21.87 -17.81 -9.42
CA PHE A 82 -22.34 -18.25 -8.10
C PHE A 82 -23.36 -17.27 -7.53
N SER A 83 -24.32 -17.78 -6.74
CA SER A 83 -25.29 -16.94 -6.02
C SER A 83 -25.65 -17.53 -4.67
N THR A 84 -25.60 -16.72 -3.62
CA THR A 84 -26.05 -17.12 -2.27
C THR A 84 -27.55 -17.38 -2.19
N ALA A 85 -28.35 -16.87 -3.14
CA ALA A 85 -29.78 -17.22 -3.23
C ALA A 85 -30.03 -18.72 -3.45
N GLN A 86 -29.08 -19.42 -4.06
CA GLN A 86 -29.14 -20.88 -4.30
C GLN A 86 -28.41 -21.69 -3.22
N HIS A 87 -27.64 -21.00 -2.36
CA HIS A 87 -26.79 -21.59 -1.35
C HIS A 87 -27.01 -20.88 0.01
N PRO A 88 -28.13 -21.12 0.70
CA PRO A 88 -28.50 -20.42 1.92
C PRO A 88 -27.56 -20.68 3.10
N GLU A 89 -26.69 -21.69 3.00
CA GLU A 89 -25.61 -21.98 3.94
C GLU A 89 -24.49 -20.92 3.92
N ILE A 90 -24.45 -20.05 2.88
CA ILE A 90 -23.53 -18.90 2.76
C ILE A 90 -24.34 -17.63 2.89
N ALA A 91 -24.28 -16.97 4.04
CA ALA A 91 -24.99 -15.72 4.30
C ALA A 91 -24.33 -14.51 3.62
N GLN A 92 -23.00 -14.52 3.52
CA GLN A 92 -22.21 -13.44 2.89
C GLN A 92 -20.92 -14.00 2.29
N ILE A 93 -20.42 -13.29 1.30
CA ILE A 93 -19.11 -13.58 0.69
C ILE A 93 -18.18 -12.41 1.05
N SER A 94 -17.04 -12.71 1.65
CA SER A 94 -16.02 -11.72 1.97
C SER A 94 -14.98 -11.60 0.85
N ASP A 95 -14.64 -12.72 0.19
CA ASP A 95 -13.68 -12.80 -0.92
C ASP A 95 -13.89 -14.08 -1.73
N TYR A 96 -13.33 -14.16 -2.93
CA TYR A 96 -13.34 -15.36 -3.75
C TYR A 96 -12.12 -15.44 -4.68
N GLN A 97 -11.76 -16.65 -5.08
CA GLN A 97 -10.70 -16.92 -6.03
C GLN A 97 -11.19 -17.94 -7.07
N ILE A 98 -10.92 -17.67 -8.35
CA ILE A 98 -11.21 -18.60 -9.43
C ILE A 98 -9.90 -19.31 -9.80
N ASN A 99 -9.95 -20.64 -9.99
CA ASN A 99 -8.76 -21.41 -10.34
C ASN A 99 -8.32 -21.16 -11.80
N GLN A 100 -7.10 -21.64 -12.14
CA GLN A 100 -6.48 -21.37 -13.45
C GLN A 100 -7.23 -22.00 -14.66
N THR A 101 -8.14 -22.93 -14.42
CA THR A 101 -8.97 -23.56 -15.47
C THR A 101 -10.36 -22.94 -15.57
N ASP A 102 -10.69 -21.94 -14.74
CA ASP A 102 -11.98 -21.23 -14.68
C ASP A 102 -13.18 -22.17 -14.45
N ASP A 103 -13.00 -23.27 -13.74
CA ASP A 103 -14.04 -24.26 -13.49
C ASP A 103 -14.38 -24.44 -12.01
N LYS A 104 -13.60 -23.82 -11.09
CA LYS A 104 -13.83 -23.87 -9.66
C LYS A 104 -13.64 -22.51 -8.99
N ILE A 105 -14.42 -22.26 -7.93
CA ILE A 105 -14.36 -21.04 -7.15
C ILE A 105 -14.11 -21.40 -5.67
N LEU A 106 -13.06 -20.87 -5.08
CA LEU A 106 -12.90 -20.80 -3.62
C LEU A 106 -13.66 -19.57 -3.11
N ILE A 107 -14.57 -19.75 -2.18
CA ILE A 107 -15.42 -18.71 -1.60
C ILE A 107 -15.07 -18.57 -0.13
N ALA A 108 -14.69 -17.37 0.30
CA ALA A 108 -14.42 -17.00 1.68
C ALA A 108 -15.66 -16.38 2.35
N THR A 109 -15.92 -16.81 3.57
CA THR A 109 -17.00 -16.28 4.43
C THR A 109 -16.45 -16.05 5.84
N ASP A 110 -17.18 -15.36 6.72
CA ASP A 110 -16.82 -15.21 8.14
C ASP A 110 -15.39 -14.68 8.34
N TYR A 111 -15.11 -13.53 7.75
CA TYR A 111 -13.81 -12.88 7.78
C TYR A 111 -13.43 -12.42 9.20
N ASN A 112 -12.29 -12.90 9.71
CA ASN A 112 -11.73 -12.51 10.99
C ASN A 112 -10.29 -12.02 10.81
N PRO A 113 -10.01 -10.71 10.86
CA PRO A 113 -8.66 -10.17 10.67
C PRO A 113 -7.74 -10.57 11.82
N ILE A 114 -6.46 -10.82 11.50
CA ILE A 114 -5.38 -11.10 12.47
C ILE A 114 -4.46 -9.88 12.54
N TYR A 115 -3.79 -9.55 11.42
CA TYR A 115 -2.91 -8.40 11.26
C TYR A 115 -3.33 -7.59 10.03
N ARG A 116 -2.41 -6.87 9.42
CA ARG A 116 -2.68 -6.00 8.27
C ARG A 116 -3.24 -6.74 7.06
N ARG A 117 -2.76 -7.98 6.80
CA ARG A 117 -3.11 -8.79 5.62
C ARG A 117 -3.71 -10.13 5.97
N SER A 118 -3.24 -10.72 7.06
CA SER A 118 -3.68 -12.05 7.50
C SER A 118 -5.06 -12.03 8.13
N PHE A 119 -5.82 -13.06 7.84
CA PHE A 119 -7.15 -13.31 8.41
C PHE A 119 -7.47 -14.78 8.38
N THR A 120 -8.45 -15.19 9.16
CA THR A 120 -9.08 -16.49 9.05
C THR A 120 -10.46 -16.36 8.44
N SER A 121 -10.87 -17.34 7.63
CA SER A 121 -12.21 -17.45 7.08
C SER A 121 -12.65 -18.91 6.98
N VAL A 122 -13.95 -19.12 6.95
CA VAL A 122 -14.53 -20.38 6.51
C VAL A 122 -14.57 -20.39 4.99
N TYR A 123 -14.06 -21.48 4.38
CA TYR A 123 -13.94 -21.57 2.94
C TYR A 123 -14.77 -22.71 2.36
N TYR A 124 -15.36 -22.40 1.21
CA TYR A 124 -16.09 -23.35 0.39
C TYR A 124 -15.46 -23.43 -1.00
N LEU A 125 -15.47 -24.63 -1.58
CA LEU A 125 -15.14 -24.86 -2.98
C LEU A 125 -16.43 -25.10 -3.75
N TYR A 126 -16.67 -24.29 -4.78
CA TYR A 126 -17.78 -24.44 -5.70
C TYR A 126 -17.28 -24.93 -7.06
N ASP A 127 -17.82 -26.04 -7.53
CA ASP A 127 -17.54 -26.60 -8.86
C ASP A 127 -18.60 -26.13 -9.84
N LEU A 128 -18.18 -25.37 -10.86
CA LEU A 128 -19.10 -24.73 -11.83
C LEU A 128 -19.83 -25.73 -12.73
N ALA A 129 -19.21 -26.87 -13.03
CA ALA A 129 -19.82 -27.88 -13.91
C ALA A 129 -20.90 -28.69 -13.19
N THR A 130 -20.63 -29.08 -11.96
CA THR A 130 -21.55 -29.90 -11.17
C THR A 130 -22.45 -29.10 -10.25
N GLN A 131 -22.19 -27.80 -10.08
CA GLN A 131 -22.87 -26.89 -9.15
C GLN A 131 -22.79 -27.38 -7.68
N LYS A 132 -21.77 -28.17 -7.38
CA LYS A 132 -21.55 -28.71 -6.04
C LYS A 132 -20.76 -27.74 -5.19
N LEU A 133 -21.32 -27.40 -4.02
CA LEU A 133 -20.62 -26.68 -2.97
C LEU A 133 -20.01 -27.67 -1.96
N THR A 134 -18.74 -27.50 -1.64
CA THR A 134 -18.03 -28.37 -0.70
C THR A 134 -17.30 -27.51 0.33
N LYS A 135 -17.58 -27.72 1.60
CA LYS A 135 -16.86 -27.04 2.69
C LYS A 135 -15.46 -27.64 2.84
N ILE A 136 -14.41 -26.81 2.83
CA ILE A 136 -13.02 -27.26 2.87
C ILE A 136 -12.63 -27.74 4.27
N SER A 137 -13.05 -26.99 5.29
CA SER A 137 -12.77 -27.28 6.70
C SER A 137 -13.93 -26.84 7.59
N ASN A 138 -14.11 -27.50 8.72
CA ASN A 138 -15.06 -27.07 9.76
C ASN A 138 -14.52 -25.87 10.54
N ASN A 139 -13.22 -25.64 10.51
CA ASN A 139 -12.55 -24.53 11.16
C ASN A 139 -12.37 -23.37 10.18
N ALA A 140 -12.23 -22.15 10.69
CA ALA A 140 -11.73 -21.03 9.92
C ALA A 140 -10.23 -21.25 9.63
N ILE A 141 -9.84 -21.15 8.37
CA ILE A 141 -8.50 -21.45 7.86
C ILE A 141 -7.86 -20.23 7.20
N GLN A 142 -6.56 -20.32 6.93
CA GLN A 142 -5.81 -19.26 6.28
C GLN A 142 -5.25 -19.72 4.93
N GLU A 143 -5.20 -18.80 3.96
CA GLU A 143 -4.48 -18.90 2.70
C GLU A 143 -4.76 -20.17 1.87
N PRO A 144 -6.01 -20.63 1.69
CA PRO A 144 -6.26 -21.78 0.83
C PRO A 144 -5.79 -21.53 -0.59
N LEU A 145 -5.14 -22.52 -1.21
CA LEU A 145 -4.61 -22.47 -2.56
C LEU A 145 -4.96 -23.77 -3.31
N LEU A 146 -5.73 -23.63 -4.39
CA LEU A 146 -5.98 -24.72 -5.32
C LEU A 146 -4.72 -25.06 -6.12
N ASN A 147 -4.45 -26.34 -6.29
CA ASN A 147 -3.51 -26.75 -7.32
C ASN A 147 -4.11 -26.48 -8.72
N LYS A 148 -3.30 -26.55 -9.77
CA LYS A 148 -3.69 -26.10 -11.12
C LYS A 148 -4.95 -26.78 -11.66
N ASP A 149 -5.11 -28.08 -11.47
CA ASP A 149 -6.27 -28.86 -11.93
C ASP A 149 -7.48 -28.80 -10.97
N GLY A 150 -7.36 -28.08 -9.86
CA GLY A 150 -8.42 -27.94 -8.87
C GLY A 150 -8.78 -29.21 -8.09
N SER A 151 -7.91 -30.23 -8.11
CA SER A 151 -8.14 -31.50 -7.42
C SER A 151 -7.78 -31.47 -5.94
N LYS A 152 -6.95 -30.50 -5.51
CA LYS A 152 -6.46 -30.37 -4.14
C LYS A 152 -6.44 -28.91 -3.69
N VAL A 153 -6.66 -28.70 -2.37
CA VAL A 153 -6.53 -27.40 -1.73
C VAL A 153 -5.52 -27.52 -0.59
N ALA A 154 -4.40 -26.79 -0.68
CA ALA A 154 -3.49 -26.61 0.44
C ALA A 154 -3.94 -25.42 1.28
N TYR A 155 -3.82 -25.49 2.60
CA TYR A 155 -4.19 -24.38 3.50
C TYR A 155 -3.45 -24.48 4.84
N ALA A 156 -3.42 -23.38 5.58
CA ALA A 156 -2.88 -23.33 6.93
C ALA A 156 -4.00 -23.28 7.99
N PHE A 157 -3.79 -24.00 9.09
CA PHE A 157 -4.63 -23.96 10.28
C PHE A 157 -3.77 -24.22 11.51
N GLU A 158 -3.89 -23.36 12.55
CA GLU A 158 -3.12 -23.44 13.79
C GLU A 158 -1.62 -23.66 13.54
N ASN A 159 -1.03 -22.81 12.67
CA ASN A 159 0.37 -22.83 12.27
C ASN A 159 0.86 -24.12 11.60
N ASN A 160 -0.04 -24.99 11.16
CA ASN A 160 0.25 -26.22 10.42
C ASN A 160 -0.34 -26.19 9.02
N LEU A 161 0.30 -26.92 8.10
CA LEU A 161 -0.16 -27.11 6.74
C LEU A 161 -0.99 -28.37 6.58
N TYR A 162 -2.00 -28.25 5.73
CA TYR A 162 -2.94 -29.31 5.38
C TYR A 162 -3.18 -29.33 3.87
N VAL A 163 -3.53 -30.51 3.35
CA VAL A 163 -4.03 -30.69 1.98
C VAL A 163 -5.38 -31.39 2.03
N PHE A 164 -6.38 -30.74 1.46
CA PHE A 164 -7.72 -31.30 1.23
C PHE A 164 -7.80 -31.88 -0.17
N ASP A 165 -8.19 -33.15 -0.30
CA ASP A 165 -8.45 -33.80 -1.58
C ASP A 165 -9.93 -33.67 -1.93
N VAL A 166 -10.22 -33.03 -3.04
CA VAL A 166 -11.58 -32.63 -3.44
C VAL A 166 -12.45 -33.83 -3.77
N ALA A 167 -11.88 -34.88 -4.41
CA ALA A 167 -12.63 -36.06 -4.83
C ALA A 167 -13.03 -36.93 -3.66
N THR A 168 -12.10 -37.18 -2.74
CA THR A 168 -12.32 -38.04 -1.57
C THR A 168 -12.85 -37.30 -0.34
N GLN A 169 -12.78 -35.96 -0.34
CA GLN A 169 -13.10 -35.07 0.79
C GLN A 169 -12.29 -35.41 2.06
N LYS A 170 -11.09 -35.92 1.89
CA LYS A 170 -10.17 -36.21 2.98
C LYS A 170 -9.10 -35.13 3.10
N THR A 171 -8.77 -34.80 4.33
CA THR A 171 -7.67 -33.90 4.66
C THR A 171 -6.47 -34.69 5.16
N VAL A 172 -5.29 -34.34 4.64
CA VAL A 172 -4.01 -34.83 5.14
C VAL A 172 -3.29 -33.68 5.82
N GLN A 173 -2.89 -33.88 7.07
CA GLN A 173 -2.00 -32.94 7.78
C GLN A 173 -0.57 -33.16 7.33
N ILE A 174 0.11 -32.10 6.84
CA ILE A 174 1.49 -32.16 6.33
C ILE A 174 2.49 -31.92 7.46
N THR A 175 2.23 -30.94 8.32
CA THR A 175 3.09 -30.57 9.45
C THR A 175 2.32 -30.72 10.76
N ASN A 176 3.02 -31.03 11.85
CA ASN A 176 2.41 -31.27 13.16
C ASN A 176 3.15 -30.64 14.34
N ASP A 177 4.09 -29.74 14.03
CA ASP A 177 4.92 -29.03 14.99
C ASP A 177 4.60 -27.53 15.09
N GLY A 178 3.52 -27.10 14.43
CA GLY A 178 3.02 -25.73 14.51
C GLY A 178 2.60 -25.38 15.93
N GLN A 179 3.11 -24.25 16.43
CA GLN A 179 2.83 -23.76 17.77
C GLN A 179 2.89 -22.23 17.78
N LYS A 180 1.88 -21.59 18.39
CA LYS A 180 1.84 -20.13 18.53
C LYS A 180 3.08 -19.63 19.27
N ASN A 181 3.68 -18.57 18.75
CA ASN A 181 4.89 -17.94 19.26
C ASN A 181 6.12 -18.85 19.31
N ALA A 182 6.16 -19.89 18.48
CA ALA A 182 7.31 -20.81 18.39
C ALA A 182 7.56 -21.30 16.97
N THR A 183 6.59 -21.96 16.32
CA THR A 183 6.77 -22.56 15.01
C THR A 183 5.59 -22.29 14.11
N ILE A 184 5.83 -21.77 12.92
CA ILE A 184 4.82 -21.48 11.90
C ILE A 184 5.19 -22.19 10.61
N ASN A 185 4.25 -22.91 10.00
CA ASN A 185 4.45 -23.64 8.75
C ASN A 185 3.55 -23.06 7.64
N GLY A 186 4.15 -22.59 6.56
CA GLY A 186 3.44 -22.21 5.34
C GLY A 186 2.70 -20.87 5.35
N ILE A 187 2.67 -20.18 6.47
CA ILE A 187 2.27 -18.77 6.58
C ILE A 187 3.37 -17.98 7.28
N THR A 188 3.38 -16.66 7.12
CA THR A 188 4.45 -15.81 7.65
C THR A 188 4.28 -15.51 9.13
N ASP A 189 5.39 -15.15 9.78
CA ASP A 189 5.37 -14.43 11.04
C ASP A 189 4.97 -12.95 10.83
N TRP A 190 4.84 -12.20 11.92
CA TRP A 190 4.40 -10.80 11.91
C TRP A 190 5.28 -9.92 11.01
N VAL A 191 6.61 -10.03 11.13
CA VAL A 191 7.53 -9.12 10.42
C VAL A 191 7.61 -9.40 8.92
N TYR A 192 7.46 -10.64 8.49
CA TYR A 192 7.38 -10.97 7.05
C TYR A 192 6.06 -10.50 6.43
N GLU A 193 4.95 -10.64 7.16
CA GLU A 193 3.66 -10.12 6.71
C GLU A 193 3.73 -8.61 6.51
N GLU A 194 4.28 -7.89 7.48
CA GLU A 194 4.34 -6.44 7.44
C GLU A 194 5.32 -5.94 6.37
N GLU A 195 6.57 -6.44 6.36
CA GLU A 195 7.67 -5.83 5.64
C GLU A 195 8.00 -6.47 4.29
N PHE A 196 7.69 -7.75 4.11
CA PHE A 196 7.76 -8.40 2.79
C PHE A 196 6.41 -8.52 2.10
N ALA A 197 5.34 -8.06 2.73
CA ALA A 197 4.01 -7.86 2.16
C ALA A 197 3.33 -9.13 1.62
N PHE A 198 3.52 -10.29 2.28
CA PHE A 198 2.82 -11.52 1.95
C PHE A 198 2.46 -12.33 3.21
N VAL A 199 1.49 -13.24 3.08
CA VAL A 199 1.06 -14.15 4.15
C VAL A 199 1.31 -15.59 3.76
N ARG A 200 0.90 -15.99 2.53
CA ARG A 200 1.06 -17.36 2.05
C ARG A 200 2.51 -17.67 1.73
N ALA A 201 3.11 -18.55 2.50
CA ALA A 201 4.49 -18.99 2.37
C ALA A 201 4.58 -20.44 1.83
N PHE A 202 3.68 -20.82 0.93
CA PHE A 202 3.68 -22.11 0.22
C PHE A 202 3.17 -21.94 -1.21
N ASP A 203 3.58 -22.85 -2.11
CA ASP A 203 3.19 -22.84 -3.51
C ASP A 203 3.16 -24.27 -4.09
N TRP A 204 2.26 -24.51 -5.06
CA TRP A 204 2.15 -25.75 -5.81
C TRP A 204 3.04 -25.75 -7.04
N ASN A 205 3.68 -26.88 -7.34
CA ASN A 205 4.30 -27.04 -8.65
C ASN A 205 3.24 -27.19 -9.77
N ALA A 206 3.70 -27.05 -11.03
CA ALA A 206 2.82 -26.98 -12.19
C ALA A 206 1.91 -28.21 -12.39
N ASP A 207 2.27 -29.37 -11.91
CA ASP A 207 1.51 -30.61 -11.99
C ASP A 207 0.76 -31.01 -10.71
N GLY A 208 0.86 -30.21 -9.64
CA GLY A 208 0.18 -30.43 -8.37
C GLY A 208 0.69 -31.64 -7.56
N THR A 209 1.90 -32.11 -7.86
CA THR A 209 2.50 -33.28 -7.20
C THR A 209 3.41 -32.92 -6.04
N GLN A 210 3.89 -31.66 -6.01
CA GLN A 210 4.78 -31.13 -4.97
C GLN A 210 4.22 -29.83 -4.39
N LEU A 211 4.38 -29.66 -3.07
CA LEU A 211 4.11 -28.41 -2.38
C LEU A 211 5.40 -27.91 -1.73
N ALA A 212 5.86 -26.72 -2.11
CA ALA A 212 6.95 -26.04 -1.43
C ALA A 212 6.41 -25.17 -0.31
N TYR A 213 7.09 -25.11 0.85
CA TYR A 213 6.69 -24.20 1.93
C TYR A 213 7.88 -23.72 2.77
N ILE A 214 7.72 -22.56 3.35
CA ILE A 214 8.66 -21.97 4.31
C ILE A 214 8.15 -22.28 5.73
N LYS A 215 9.07 -22.69 6.58
CA LYS A 215 8.88 -22.84 8.02
C LYS A 215 9.62 -21.72 8.73
N PHE A 216 8.96 -21.11 9.70
CA PHE A 216 9.48 -20.05 10.56
C PHE A 216 9.62 -20.61 11.98
N ASP A 217 10.85 -20.63 12.50
CA ASP A 217 11.11 -20.88 13.91
C ASP A 217 11.33 -19.53 14.60
N GLU A 218 10.30 -19.05 15.29
CA GLU A 218 10.29 -17.78 16.02
C GLU A 218 10.59 -17.94 17.51
N SER A 219 11.08 -19.11 17.94
CA SER A 219 11.33 -19.41 19.37
C SER A 219 12.27 -18.40 20.02
N ASP A 220 13.32 -17.98 19.29
CA ASP A 220 14.33 -17.03 19.76
C ASP A 220 13.95 -15.55 19.48
N VAL A 221 12.82 -15.29 18.80
CA VAL A 221 12.34 -13.92 18.55
C VAL A 221 11.77 -13.34 19.86
N PRO A 222 12.11 -12.10 20.23
CA PRO A 222 11.57 -11.48 21.43
C PRO A 222 10.03 -11.37 21.40
N VAL A 223 9.44 -11.48 22.56
CA VAL A 223 8.00 -11.33 22.77
C VAL A 223 7.68 -9.84 23.00
N PHE A 224 6.68 -9.35 22.33
CA PHE A 224 6.03 -8.08 22.63
C PHE A 224 4.62 -8.33 23.18
N SER A 225 4.21 -7.53 24.16
CA SER A 225 2.85 -7.56 24.68
C SER A 225 2.31 -6.13 24.83
N MET A 226 1.02 -5.99 24.58
CA MET A 226 0.30 -4.74 24.80
C MET A 226 -1.04 -5.00 25.46
N ASP A 227 -1.50 -4.03 26.25
CA ASP A 227 -2.79 -4.07 26.91
C ASP A 227 -3.90 -3.72 25.91
N ILE A 228 -4.92 -4.56 25.86
CA ILE A 228 -6.20 -4.28 25.21
C ILE A 228 -7.20 -4.04 26.35
N TYR A 229 -7.62 -2.79 26.49
CA TYR A 229 -8.42 -2.36 27.65
C TYR A 229 -9.85 -2.88 27.57
N GLY A 230 -10.48 -2.84 26.38
CA GLY A 230 -11.85 -3.32 26.20
C GLY A 230 -12.85 -2.68 27.18
N GLU A 231 -13.90 -3.45 27.49
CA GLU A 231 -14.92 -3.07 28.51
C GLU A 231 -14.94 -4.06 29.68
N GLU A 232 -14.01 -5.04 29.71
CA GLU A 232 -13.91 -6.04 30.75
C GLU A 232 -13.30 -5.46 32.03
N LEU A 233 -13.45 -6.19 33.16
CA LEU A 233 -12.93 -5.75 34.47
C LEU A 233 -11.39 -5.65 34.48
N TYR A 234 -10.72 -6.48 33.71
CA TYR A 234 -9.26 -6.49 33.57
C TYR A 234 -8.88 -6.43 32.07
N PRO A 235 -7.85 -5.63 31.71
CA PRO A 235 -7.37 -5.61 30.35
C PRO A 235 -6.84 -6.98 29.93
N GLN A 236 -6.99 -7.29 28.65
CA GLN A 236 -6.41 -8.49 28.04
C GLN A 236 -5.00 -8.17 27.53
N GLN A 237 -4.13 -9.17 27.53
CA GLN A 237 -2.78 -9.07 26.94
C GLN A 237 -2.79 -9.61 25.53
N GLN A 238 -2.51 -8.77 24.54
CA GLN A 238 -2.17 -9.24 23.20
C GLN A 238 -0.66 -9.53 23.16
N VAL A 239 -0.30 -10.80 22.94
CA VAL A 239 1.08 -11.29 22.99
C VAL A 239 1.46 -11.89 21.65
N PHE A 240 2.55 -11.40 21.05
CA PHE A 240 3.08 -11.89 19.79
C PHE A 240 4.59 -11.69 19.69
N LYS A 241 5.23 -12.34 18.70
CA LYS A 241 6.64 -12.18 18.42
C LYS A 241 6.87 -10.94 17.55
N TYR A 242 7.82 -10.09 17.96
CA TYR A 242 8.18 -8.88 17.23
C TYR A 242 9.68 -8.61 17.39
N PRO A 243 10.47 -8.84 16.32
CA PRO A 243 11.90 -8.57 16.38
C PRO A 243 12.17 -7.09 16.20
N LYS A 244 12.70 -6.42 17.22
CA LYS A 244 13.20 -5.05 17.07
C LYS A 244 14.56 -5.03 16.38
N ALA A 245 14.97 -3.87 15.87
CA ALA A 245 16.26 -3.70 15.22
C ALA A 245 17.42 -4.20 16.10
N GLY A 246 18.27 -5.05 15.53
CA GLY A 246 19.39 -5.69 16.22
C GLY A 246 19.06 -6.99 16.97
N GLU A 247 17.79 -7.34 17.09
CA GLU A 247 17.32 -8.55 17.76
C GLU A 247 17.29 -9.76 16.80
N ASN A 248 16.95 -10.94 17.35
CA ASN A 248 16.81 -12.16 16.57
C ASN A 248 15.54 -12.12 15.72
N ASN A 249 15.66 -12.50 14.46
CA ASN A 249 14.55 -12.81 13.57
C ASN A 249 14.23 -14.31 13.62
N SER A 250 13.08 -14.70 13.09
CA SER A 250 12.74 -16.10 12.86
C SER A 250 13.82 -16.79 12.02
N LYS A 251 14.20 -18.00 12.40
CA LYS A 251 15.02 -18.87 11.56
C LYS A 251 14.12 -19.50 10.50
N VAL A 252 14.39 -19.19 9.23
CA VAL A 252 13.60 -19.70 8.13
C VAL A 252 14.22 -20.92 7.49
N SER A 253 13.38 -21.88 7.10
CA SER A 253 13.79 -23.10 6.40
C SER A 253 12.81 -23.42 5.28
N LEU A 254 13.33 -23.95 4.17
CA LEU A 254 12.54 -24.32 3.00
C LEU A 254 12.33 -25.82 2.93
N TYR A 255 11.11 -26.24 2.67
CA TYR A 255 10.72 -27.64 2.57
C TYR A 255 9.95 -27.93 1.28
N LEU A 256 10.07 -29.17 0.83
CA LEU A 256 9.34 -29.73 -0.31
C LEU A 256 8.54 -30.94 0.18
N TYR A 257 7.24 -30.93 -0.03
CA TYR A 257 6.34 -32.05 0.30
C TYR A 257 5.94 -32.78 -0.98
N ASP A 258 6.23 -34.07 -1.06
CA ASP A 258 5.80 -34.97 -2.13
C ASP A 258 4.45 -35.58 -1.77
N VAL A 259 3.42 -35.23 -2.54
CA VAL A 259 2.03 -35.63 -2.25
C VAL A 259 1.84 -37.15 -2.36
N ALA A 260 2.47 -37.79 -3.35
CA ALA A 260 2.31 -39.23 -3.57
C ALA A 260 3.03 -40.08 -2.51
N LYS A 261 4.19 -39.61 -2.03
CA LYS A 261 4.97 -40.31 -1.00
C LYS A 261 4.57 -39.93 0.43
N ALA A 262 3.77 -38.87 0.57
CA ALA A 262 3.44 -38.24 1.86
C ALA A 262 4.72 -37.99 2.70
N SER A 263 5.76 -37.45 2.08
CA SER A 263 7.06 -37.22 2.71
C SER A 263 7.57 -35.80 2.44
N THR A 264 8.25 -35.26 3.44
CA THR A 264 8.82 -33.91 3.40
C THR A 264 10.35 -33.97 3.32
N GLN A 265 10.95 -33.15 2.49
CA GLN A 265 12.40 -32.98 2.34
C GLN A 265 12.78 -31.54 2.69
N ASN A 266 13.79 -31.36 3.55
CA ASN A 266 14.41 -30.06 3.77
C ASN A 266 15.33 -29.69 2.60
N VAL A 267 15.30 -28.43 2.16
CA VAL A 267 16.21 -27.87 1.16
C VAL A 267 17.35 -27.13 1.87
N ALA A 268 18.57 -27.60 1.69
CA ALA A 268 19.73 -26.96 2.30
C ALA A 268 20.00 -25.59 1.64
N LEU A 269 19.88 -24.53 2.40
CA LEU A 269 20.21 -23.17 2.01
C LEU A 269 21.41 -22.65 2.81
N ASN A 270 22.17 -21.73 2.21
CA ASN A 270 23.25 -21.05 2.94
C ASN A 270 22.65 -19.97 3.85
N ALA A 271 22.79 -20.13 5.16
CA ALA A 271 22.17 -19.27 6.17
C ALA A 271 22.63 -17.80 6.11
N GLU A 272 23.84 -17.52 5.61
CA GLU A 272 24.32 -16.13 5.51
C GLU A 272 23.66 -15.39 4.36
N THR A 273 23.44 -16.04 3.22
CA THR A 273 22.83 -15.44 2.02
C THR A 273 21.34 -15.67 1.91
N ALA A 274 20.79 -16.61 2.69
CA ALA A 274 19.37 -16.89 2.83
C ALA A 274 18.91 -16.63 4.29
N TYR A 275 19.31 -15.50 4.83
CA TYR A 275 18.84 -15.05 6.15
C TYR A 275 17.33 -14.78 6.11
N TYR A 276 16.85 -14.20 5.00
CA TYR A 276 15.43 -14.08 4.67
C TYR A 276 15.10 -14.85 3.39
N ILE A 277 13.87 -15.38 3.31
CA ILE A 277 13.27 -15.99 2.12
C ILE A 277 11.99 -15.21 1.78
N PRO A 278 12.09 -14.03 1.14
CA PRO A 278 10.92 -13.18 0.90
C PRO A 278 9.99 -13.74 -0.17
N ARG A 279 10.43 -14.62 -1.09
CA ARG A 279 9.55 -15.19 -2.13
C ARG A 279 9.98 -16.60 -2.50
N ILE A 280 8.96 -17.44 -2.76
CA ILE A 280 9.10 -18.72 -3.45
C ILE A 280 8.08 -18.76 -4.60
N LYS A 281 8.44 -19.34 -5.74
CA LYS A 281 7.55 -19.48 -6.89
C LYS A 281 8.02 -20.62 -7.77
N PHE A 282 7.13 -21.55 -8.11
CA PHE A 282 7.48 -22.56 -9.10
C PHE A 282 7.67 -21.95 -10.49
N THR A 283 8.62 -22.52 -11.24
CA THR A 283 8.80 -22.19 -12.66
C THR A 283 7.75 -22.93 -13.50
N ASN A 284 7.78 -22.73 -14.83
CA ASN A 284 6.95 -23.55 -15.74
C ASN A 284 7.42 -25.01 -15.81
N ASN A 285 8.61 -25.32 -15.34
CA ASN A 285 9.10 -26.69 -15.15
C ASN A 285 8.68 -27.16 -13.73
N ALA A 286 7.80 -28.18 -13.66
CA ALA A 286 7.31 -28.73 -12.40
C ALA A 286 8.41 -29.26 -11.45
N ASN A 287 9.62 -29.51 -11.96
CA ASN A 287 10.76 -29.98 -11.15
C ASN A 287 11.68 -28.84 -10.66
N VAL A 288 11.35 -27.57 -10.91
CA VAL A 288 12.21 -26.43 -10.53
C VAL A 288 11.39 -25.40 -9.77
N LEU A 289 11.81 -25.16 -8.52
CA LEU A 289 11.32 -24.08 -7.68
C LEU A 289 12.29 -22.90 -7.73
N SER A 290 11.80 -21.69 -7.93
CA SER A 290 12.58 -20.47 -7.74
C SER A 290 12.42 -19.94 -6.32
N VAL A 291 13.51 -19.44 -5.75
CA VAL A 291 13.57 -18.92 -4.38
C VAL A 291 14.35 -17.61 -4.39
N GLN A 292 13.73 -16.53 -3.96
CA GLN A 292 14.46 -15.30 -3.68
C GLN A 292 14.96 -15.34 -2.23
N THR A 293 16.23 -15.04 -2.04
CA THR A 293 16.84 -14.97 -0.71
C THR A 293 17.55 -13.64 -0.51
N LEU A 294 17.58 -13.16 0.73
CA LEU A 294 18.30 -11.96 1.14
C LEU A 294 19.23 -12.26 2.31
N ASN A 295 20.38 -11.61 2.35
CA ASN A 295 21.17 -11.53 3.56
C ASN A 295 20.51 -10.57 4.58
N ARG A 296 20.97 -10.54 5.84
CA ARG A 296 20.40 -9.71 6.90
C ARG A 296 20.39 -8.21 6.56
N HIS A 297 21.45 -7.69 5.95
CA HIS A 297 21.51 -6.28 5.52
C HIS A 297 20.63 -5.96 4.31
N GLN A 298 20.02 -6.96 3.70
CA GLN A 298 19.14 -6.82 2.51
C GLN A 298 19.81 -6.11 1.32
N ASN A 299 21.13 -6.20 1.24
CA ASN A 299 21.95 -5.60 0.19
C ASN A 299 22.56 -6.64 -0.78
N GLN A 300 22.24 -7.92 -0.57
CA GLN A 300 22.50 -9.02 -1.51
C GLN A 300 21.25 -9.87 -1.63
N LEU A 301 20.67 -9.89 -2.83
CA LEU A 301 19.57 -10.77 -3.21
C LEU A 301 20.08 -11.85 -4.15
N ASN A 302 19.74 -13.10 -3.88
CA ASN A 302 19.97 -14.21 -4.79
C ASN A 302 18.65 -14.79 -5.27
N LEU A 303 18.55 -15.06 -6.57
CA LEU A 303 17.54 -15.95 -7.14
C LEU A 303 18.17 -17.33 -7.27
N LEU A 304 17.64 -18.29 -6.53
CA LEU A 304 18.05 -19.68 -6.54
C LEU A 304 17.06 -20.51 -7.34
N PHE A 305 17.55 -21.52 -8.07
CA PHE A 305 16.73 -22.63 -8.56
C PHE A 305 16.98 -23.88 -7.72
N VAL A 306 15.91 -24.52 -7.32
CA VAL A 306 15.91 -25.76 -6.54
C VAL A 306 15.35 -26.88 -7.40
N ASP A 307 16.14 -27.93 -7.65
CA ASP A 307 15.63 -29.18 -8.21
C ASP A 307 14.80 -29.92 -7.15
N VAL A 308 13.52 -30.09 -7.39
CA VAL A 308 12.61 -30.61 -6.36
C VAL A 308 12.78 -32.08 -6.06
N ARG A 309 13.46 -32.85 -6.95
CA ARG A 309 13.71 -34.28 -6.76
C ARG A 309 14.91 -34.53 -5.85
N SER A 310 15.94 -33.72 -5.99
CA SER A 310 17.21 -33.86 -5.28
C SER A 310 17.38 -32.89 -4.12
N GLY A 311 16.59 -31.82 -4.06
CA GLY A 311 16.79 -30.69 -3.15
C GLY A 311 18.04 -29.85 -3.43
N LYS A 312 18.74 -30.08 -4.56
CA LYS A 312 19.95 -29.32 -4.93
C LYS A 312 19.57 -27.92 -5.36
N THR A 313 20.35 -26.94 -4.91
CA THR A 313 20.20 -25.52 -5.23
C THR A 313 21.30 -25.06 -6.20
N SER A 314 20.93 -24.12 -7.08
CA SER A 314 21.86 -23.38 -7.93
C SER A 314 21.50 -21.91 -7.91
N THR A 315 22.50 -21.01 -7.78
CA THR A 315 22.27 -19.57 -7.88
C THR A 315 22.27 -19.18 -9.36
N VAL A 316 21.16 -18.60 -9.82
CA VAL A 316 21.00 -18.15 -11.23
C VAL A 316 21.15 -16.65 -11.40
N LEU A 317 20.83 -15.85 -10.36
CA LEU A 317 21.00 -14.41 -10.38
C LEU A 317 21.46 -13.95 -9.00
N THR A 318 22.41 -13.02 -8.96
CA THR A 318 22.79 -12.29 -7.75
C THR A 318 22.75 -10.81 -8.05
N GLU A 319 21.99 -10.07 -7.23
CA GLU A 319 22.05 -8.63 -7.19
C GLU A 319 22.72 -8.15 -5.92
N LYS A 320 23.52 -7.08 -6.02
CA LYS A 320 24.18 -6.42 -4.89
C LYS A 320 24.03 -4.92 -5.03
N ASP A 321 23.86 -4.26 -3.89
CA ASP A 321 23.79 -2.80 -3.79
C ASP A 321 24.58 -2.35 -2.57
N ALA A 322 25.12 -1.15 -2.61
CA ALA A 322 25.84 -0.59 -1.45
C ALA A 322 24.90 -0.24 -0.29
N ALA A 323 23.64 0.04 -0.58
CA ALA A 323 22.61 0.36 0.38
C ALA A 323 21.70 -0.86 0.63
N TYR A 324 20.67 -1.05 -0.19
CA TYR A 324 19.71 -2.15 -0.07
C TYR A 324 19.08 -2.49 -1.43
N ILE A 325 18.42 -3.63 -1.50
CA ILE A 325 17.72 -4.12 -2.69
C ILE A 325 16.24 -4.30 -2.33
N ASP A 326 15.36 -3.73 -3.15
CA ASP A 326 13.93 -3.96 -3.06
C ASP A 326 13.58 -5.34 -3.63
N VAL A 327 12.78 -6.11 -2.90
CA VAL A 327 12.24 -7.39 -3.39
C VAL A 327 11.25 -7.13 -4.53
N THR A 328 11.34 -7.92 -5.61
CA THR A 328 10.43 -7.81 -6.74
C THR A 328 9.46 -8.98 -6.81
N ASP A 329 8.19 -8.69 -7.13
CA ASP A 329 7.15 -9.67 -7.44
C ASP A 329 7.00 -9.90 -8.96
N ASN A 330 7.78 -9.18 -9.77
CA ASN A 330 7.66 -9.15 -11.22
C ASN A 330 8.35 -10.32 -11.94
N LEU A 331 8.88 -11.32 -11.21
CA LEU A 331 9.45 -12.52 -11.78
C LEU A 331 8.40 -13.28 -12.60
N THR A 332 8.60 -13.34 -13.92
CA THR A 332 7.72 -14.03 -14.86
C THR A 332 8.52 -14.99 -15.73
N PHE A 333 8.22 -16.28 -15.64
CA PHE A 333 8.85 -17.31 -16.47
C PHE A 333 8.16 -17.41 -17.82
N LEU A 334 8.94 -17.45 -18.91
CA LEU A 334 8.48 -17.66 -20.27
C LEU A 334 8.44 -19.17 -20.59
N ASP A 335 7.90 -19.56 -21.76
CA ASP A 335 7.71 -20.97 -22.12
C ASP A 335 9.04 -21.76 -22.16
N ASP A 336 10.15 -21.12 -22.47
CA ASP A 336 11.52 -21.68 -22.48
C ASP A 336 12.23 -21.60 -21.12
N ASN A 337 11.52 -21.19 -20.06
CA ASN A 337 12.03 -20.88 -18.74
C ASN A 337 13.06 -19.73 -18.68
N SER A 338 13.25 -18.97 -19.76
CA SER A 338 13.83 -17.62 -19.63
C SER A 338 12.87 -16.76 -18.79
N PHE A 339 13.33 -15.67 -18.22
CA PHE A 339 12.48 -14.92 -17.30
C PHE A 339 12.62 -13.40 -17.41
N ILE A 340 11.53 -12.74 -17.11
CA ILE A 340 11.44 -11.28 -16.95
C ILE A 340 11.69 -10.94 -15.48
N TRP A 341 12.49 -9.92 -15.25
CA TRP A 341 12.89 -9.42 -13.95
C TRP A 341 12.86 -7.90 -13.92
N THR A 342 12.60 -7.28 -12.77
CA THR A 342 12.76 -5.84 -12.58
C THR A 342 13.86 -5.55 -11.58
N SER A 343 14.66 -4.54 -11.86
CA SER A 343 15.82 -4.17 -11.04
C SER A 343 16.19 -2.71 -11.22
N GLU A 344 16.68 -2.08 -10.17
CA GLU A 344 17.24 -0.72 -10.20
C GLU A 344 18.78 -0.69 -10.28
N LYS A 345 19.41 -1.81 -10.63
CA LYS A 345 20.88 -1.96 -10.69
C LYS A 345 21.60 -0.94 -11.57
N ASP A 346 20.90 -0.32 -12.52
CA ASP A 346 21.42 0.72 -13.40
C ASP A 346 20.99 2.14 -12.97
N GLY A 347 20.57 2.31 -11.71
CA GLY A 347 20.18 3.57 -11.10
C GLY A 347 18.69 3.92 -11.16
N TYR A 348 17.91 3.20 -11.97
CA TYR A 348 16.45 3.33 -12.09
C TYR A 348 15.82 1.96 -12.25
N ASN A 349 14.61 1.76 -11.70
CA ASN A 349 13.92 0.47 -11.84
C ASN A 349 13.49 0.22 -13.29
N HIS A 350 14.03 -0.85 -13.89
CA HIS A 350 13.77 -1.22 -15.29
C HIS A 350 13.49 -2.71 -15.44
N ILE A 351 12.94 -3.08 -16.59
CA ILE A 351 12.62 -4.46 -16.98
C ILE A 351 13.82 -5.06 -17.71
N TYR A 352 14.18 -6.28 -17.32
CA TYR A 352 15.25 -7.08 -17.88
C TYR A 352 14.73 -8.45 -18.33
N HIS A 353 15.31 -9.00 -19.39
CA HIS A 353 15.08 -10.36 -19.83
C HIS A 353 16.36 -11.17 -19.59
N TYR A 354 16.23 -12.29 -18.88
CA TYR A 354 17.30 -13.23 -18.58
C TYR A 354 17.02 -14.57 -19.23
N ASN A 355 18.09 -15.27 -19.65
CA ASN A 355 18.01 -16.66 -20.08
C ASN A 355 17.74 -17.57 -18.88
N SER A 356 17.33 -18.83 -19.13
CA SER A 356 17.03 -19.80 -18.06
C SER A 356 18.22 -20.17 -17.16
N ASP A 357 19.45 -19.92 -17.61
CA ASP A 357 20.67 -20.09 -16.84
C ASP A 357 21.05 -18.86 -15.99
N GLY A 358 20.26 -17.79 -16.05
CA GLY A 358 20.50 -16.53 -15.34
C GLY A 358 21.45 -15.56 -16.05
N SER A 359 21.96 -15.90 -17.24
CA SER A 359 22.70 -14.93 -18.05
C SER A 359 21.76 -13.85 -18.59
N LEU A 360 22.21 -12.59 -18.56
CA LEU A 360 21.42 -11.47 -19.07
C LEU A 360 21.28 -11.58 -20.59
N ASN A 361 20.05 -11.67 -21.08
CA ASN A 361 19.76 -11.58 -22.50
C ASN A 361 19.85 -10.10 -22.94
N HIS A 362 19.02 -9.23 -22.38
CA HIS A 362 19.11 -7.79 -22.60
C HIS A 362 18.28 -6.99 -21.60
N LYS A 363 18.51 -5.68 -21.55
CA LYS A 363 17.67 -4.70 -20.85
C LYS A 363 16.53 -4.29 -21.77
N VAL A 364 15.29 -4.50 -21.32
CA VAL A 364 14.08 -4.24 -22.14
C VAL A 364 13.69 -2.76 -22.11
N THR A 365 13.71 -2.13 -20.93
CA THR A 365 13.41 -0.69 -20.77
C THR A 365 14.65 0.05 -20.29
N GLY A 366 14.74 1.35 -20.54
CA GLY A 366 15.87 2.16 -20.11
C GLY A 366 15.59 3.66 -20.22
N GLY A 367 16.34 4.45 -19.46
CA GLY A 367 16.19 5.90 -19.36
C GLY A 367 16.37 6.38 -17.92
N ASN A 368 16.31 7.70 -17.71
CA ASN A 368 16.36 8.31 -16.38
C ASN A 368 14.95 8.40 -15.76
N TRP A 369 14.26 7.29 -15.69
CA TRP A 369 12.91 7.13 -15.19
C TRP A 369 12.68 5.69 -14.73
N GLU A 370 11.63 5.44 -13.96
CA GLU A 370 11.36 4.15 -13.34
C GLU A 370 10.10 3.50 -13.90
N VAL A 371 10.16 2.19 -14.08
CA VAL A 371 8.98 1.33 -14.15
C VAL A 371 8.38 1.25 -12.76
N THR A 372 7.09 1.56 -12.63
CA THR A 372 6.36 1.60 -11.35
C THR A 372 5.45 0.41 -11.16
N ASP A 373 5.00 -0.21 -12.26
CA ASP A 373 4.17 -1.42 -12.21
C ASP A 373 4.42 -2.27 -13.46
N TYR A 374 4.27 -3.59 -13.32
CA TYR A 374 4.41 -4.56 -14.39
C TYR A 374 3.11 -5.34 -14.55
N TYR A 375 2.41 -5.12 -15.66
CA TYR A 375 1.08 -5.69 -15.90
C TYR A 375 1.11 -7.08 -16.57
N GLY A 376 2.27 -7.50 -17.08
CA GLY A 376 2.43 -8.84 -17.65
C GLY A 376 3.02 -8.87 -19.04
N TYR A 377 3.07 -10.08 -19.59
CA TYR A 377 3.66 -10.43 -20.88
C TYR A 377 2.66 -11.18 -21.76
N ASN A 378 2.39 -10.66 -22.94
CA ASN A 378 1.61 -11.34 -23.97
C ASN A 378 2.54 -12.15 -24.89
N LYS A 379 2.52 -13.48 -24.74
CA LYS A 379 3.36 -14.38 -25.53
C LYS A 379 3.01 -14.42 -27.02
N ALA A 380 1.76 -14.16 -27.39
CA ALA A 380 1.32 -14.23 -28.79
C ALA A 380 2.01 -13.19 -29.68
N ASN A 381 2.34 -12.01 -29.13
CA ASN A 381 3.01 -10.94 -29.85
C ASN A 381 4.31 -10.49 -29.19
N GLN A 382 4.79 -11.22 -28.16
CA GLN A 382 6.00 -10.94 -27.40
C GLN A 382 6.07 -9.50 -26.84
N THR A 383 4.97 -9.04 -26.26
CA THR A 383 4.84 -7.67 -25.77
C THR A 383 4.66 -7.65 -24.25
N ILE A 384 5.39 -6.76 -23.59
CA ILE A 384 5.31 -6.45 -22.16
C ILE A 384 4.46 -5.20 -21.98
N TYR A 385 3.63 -5.20 -20.95
CA TYR A 385 2.81 -4.06 -20.53
C TYR A 385 3.23 -3.60 -19.14
N TYR A 386 3.39 -2.30 -18.96
CA TYR A 386 3.92 -1.73 -17.72
C TYR A 386 3.43 -0.29 -17.49
N GLN A 387 3.63 0.20 -16.29
CA GLN A 387 3.45 1.60 -15.92
C GLN A 387 4.81 2.24 -15.64
N SER A 388 4.97 3.51 -15.94
CA SER A 388 6.20 4.24 -15.63
C SER A 388 5.97 5.72 -15.35
N VAL A 389 7.04 6.36 -14.83
CA VAL A 389 7.14 7.81 -14.60
C VAL A 389 7.90 8.54 -15.71
N GLU A 390 7.94 8.01 -16.91
CA GLU A 390 8.72 8.58 -18.03
C GLU A 390 8.34 10.04 -18.35
N ASN A 391 7.07 10.40 -18.17
CA ASN A 391 6.55 11.75 -18.40
C ASN A 391 6.61 12.66 -17.15
N GLY A 392 7.38 12.28 -16.15
CA GLY A 392 7.58 13.02 -14.90
C GLY A 392 7.27 12.19 -13.66
N SER A 393 8.08 12.37 -12.61
CA SER A 393 8.03 11.60 -11.38
C SER A 393 6.68 11.67 -10.65
N THR A 394 5.89 12.72 -10.88
CA THR A 394 4.57 12.91 -10.27
C THR A 394 3.43 12.27 -11.06
N LYS A 395 3.69 11.71 -12.24
CA LYS A 395 2.69 11.12 -13.13
C LYS A 395 2.88 9.63 -13.32
N ARG A 396 1.83 8.97 -13.79
CA ARG A 396 1.86 7.53 -14.13
C ARG A 396 1.19 7.34 -15.47
N ASP A 397 1.91 6.69 -16.38
CA ASP A 397 1.41 6.35 -17.70
C ASP A 397 1.59 4.87 -18.00
N VAL A 398 0.66 4.32 -18.80
CA VAL A 398 0.64 2.91 -19.22
C VAL A 398 1.33 2.79 -20.57
N TYR A 399 2.22 1.81 -20.68
CA TYR A 399 3.03 1.55 -21.87
C TYR A 399 2.98 0.09 -22.31
N SER A 400 3.31 -0.12 -23.56
CA SER A 400 3.69 -1.42 -24.10
C SER A 400 5.07 -1.34 -24.75
N ILE A 401 5.83 -2.46 -24.70
CA ILE A 401 7.12 -2.61 -25.37
C ILE A 401 7.31 -4.08 -25.78
N ARG A 402 7.94 -4.34 -26.90
CA ARG A 402 8.28 -5.74 -27.23
C ARG A 402 9.37 -6.25 -26.31
N LEU A 403 9.37 -7.58 -26.06
CA LEU A 403 10.36 -8.25 -25.23
C LEU A 403 11.81 -7.91 -25.62
N ASN A 404 12.06 -7.66 -26.90
CA ASN A 404 13.37 -7.26 -27.44
C ASN A 404 13.69 -5.76 -27.27
N GLY A 405 12.90 -5.00 -26.51
CA GLY A 405 13.12 -3.57 -26.24
C GLY A 405 12.68 -2.63 -27.37
N THR A 406 12.06 -3.13 -28.45
CA THR A 406 11.59 -2.30 -29.57
C THR A 406 10.09 -2.00 -29.49
N HIS A 407 9.60 -1.11 -30.37
CA HIS A 407 8.17 -0.77 -30.51
C HIS A 407 7.52 -0.31 -29.20
N LYS A 408 8.25 0.47 -28.41
CA LYS A 408 7.66 1.13 -27.22
C LYS A 408 6.53 2.06 -27.65
N LYS A 409 5.39 1.99 -26.95
CA LYS A 409 4.20 2.79 -27.20
C LYS A 409 3.53 3.17 -25.88
N GLN A 410 3.20 4.45 -25.71
CA GLN A 410 2.32 4.91 -24.65
C GLN A 410 0.86 4.54 -25.01
N LEU A 411 0.13 3.94 -24.06
CA LEU A 411 -1.25 3.48 -24.22
C LEU A 411 -2.25 4.43 -23.54
N SER A 412 -1.86 5.05 -22.40
CA SER A 412 -2.63 6.12 -21.77
C SER A 412 -2.50 7.43 -22.54
N SER A 413 -3.57 8.20 -22.67
CA SER A 413 -3.60 9.42 -23.46
C SER A 413 -3.88 10.69 -22.65
N VAL A 414 -4.21 10.54 -21.35
CA VAL A 414 -4.57 11.66 -20.48
C VAL A 414 -3.53 11.81 -19.38
N SER A 415 -3.07 13.06 -19.15
CA SER A 415 -2.09 13.35 -18.10
C SER A 415 -2.67 13.16 -16.71
N GLY A 416 -1.86 12.69 -15.77
CA GLY A 416 -2.23 12.37 -14.39
C GLY A 416 -1.70 11.00 -13.99
N THR A 417 -2.44 10.29 -13.16
CA THR A 417 -2.16 8.92 -12.78
C THR A 417 -3.07 7.98 -13.55
N ASN A 418 -2.48 7.11 -14.36
CA ASN A 418 -3.13 6.05 -15.12
C ASN A 418 -2.67 4.69 -14.62
N SER A 419 -3.59 3.75 -14.45
CA SER A 419 -3.32 2.33 -14.21
C SER A 419 -4.20 1.46 -15.09
N ALA A 420 -3.81 0.19 -15.32
CA ALA A 420 -4.49 -0.67 -16.27
C ALA A 420 -4.83 -2.04 -15.69
N THR A 421 -6.03 -2.52 -15.97
CA THR A 421 -6.41 -3.93 -15.83
C THR A 421 -6.61 -4.51 -17.22
N PHE A 422 -5.69 -5.37 -17.67
CA PHE A 422 -5.72 -5.94 -19.00
C PHE A 422 -6.66 -7.13 -19.10
N SER A 423 -7.28 -7.29 -20.29
CA SER A 423 -7.96 -8.54 -20.66
C SER A 423 -6.95 -9.69 -20.77
N PRO A 424 -7.33 -10.95 -20.55
CA PRO A 424 -6.43 -12.10 -20.61
C PRO A 424 -5.67 -12.22 -21.95
N ASP A 425 -6.27 -11.78 -23.05
CA ASP A 425 -5.64 -11.76 -24.38
C ASP A 425 -4.89 -10.44 -24.71
N TYR A 426 -4.87 -9.49 -23.77
CA TYR A 426 -4.27 -8.15 -23.89
C TYR A 426 -4.81 -7.31 -25.06
N LYS A 427 -5.96 -7.63 -25.63
CA LYS A 427 -6.58 -6.81 -26.68
C LYS A 427 -7.25 -5.56 -26.16
N TYR A 428 -7.68 -5.60 -24.91
CA TYR A 428 -8.31 -4.48 -24.21
C TYR A 428 -7.71 -4.30 -22.84
N PHE A 429 -7.86 -3.11 -22.31
CA PHE A 429 -7.63 -2.83 -20.90
C PHE A 429 -8.61 -1.81 -20.35
N ILE A 430 -8.94 -1.93 -19.09
CA ILE A 430 -9.67 -0.91 -18.35
C ILE A 430 -8.64 0.06 -17.79
N ASN A 431 -8.61 1.29 -18.30
CA ASN A 431 -7.78 2.36 -17.78
C ASN A 431 -8.50 3.04 -16.60
N ASN A 432 -7.90 3.03 -15.43
CA ASN A 432 -8.28 3.87 -14.31
C ASN A 432 -7.42 5.14 -14.36
N HIS A 433 -8.07 6.29 -14.51
CA HIS A 433 -7.40 7.59 -14.60
C HIS A 433 -7.91 8.53 -13.51
N SER A 434 -7.00 9.27 -12.90
CA SER A 434 -7.31 10.44 -12.09
C SER A 434 -6.19 11.50 -12.16
N SER A 435 -6.50 12.72 -11.75
CA SER A 435 -5.53 13.81 -11.55
C SER A 435 -6.01 14.71 -10.41
N ASN A 436 -5.22 15.71 -10.04
CA ASN A 436 -5.64 16.74 -9.06
C ASN A 436 -6.81 17.63 -9.55
N THR A 437 -7.24 17.46 -10.79
CA THR A 437 -8.36 18.21 -11.39
C THR A 437 -9.46 17.32 -11.94
N LYS A 438 -9.26 16.00 -11.96
CA LYS A 438 -10.22 15.03 -12.49
C LYS A 438 -10.39 13.85 -11.53
N ALA A 439 -11.61 13.67 -11.04
CA ALA A 439 -11.97 12.52 -10.20
C ALA A 439 -11.80 11.19 -10.95
N PRO A 440 -11.62 10.05 -10.23
CA PRO A 440 -11.38 8.75 -10.85
C PRO A 440 -12.39 8.42 -11.93
N SER A 441 -11.90 7.96 -13.07
CA SER A 441 -12.72 7.51 -14.19
C SER A 441 -12.16 6.22 -14.77
N TYR A 442 -13.07 5.35 -15.22
CA TYR A 442 -12.72 4.03 -15.74
C TYR A 442 -13.19 3.92 -17.18
N THR A 443 -12.28 3.56 -18.05
CA THR A 443 -12.51 3.55 -19.49
C THR A 443 -11.97 2.26 -20.11
N LEU A 444 -12.78 1.60 -20.91
CA LEU A 444 -12.32 0.51 -21.77
C LEU A 444 -11.55 1.07 -22.97
N VAL A 445 -10.33 0.59 -23.17
CA VAL A 445 -9.41 1.02 -24.22
C VAL A 445 -8.99 -0.19 -25.06
N GLU A 446 -8.96 -0.05 -26.39
CA GLU A 446 -8.36 -1.02 -27.28
C GLU A 446 -6.84 -0.87 -27.26
N THR A 447 -6.13 -1.92 -26.89
CA THR A 447 -4.67 -1.87 -26.66
C THR A 447 -3.88 -1.52 -27.91
N ALA A 448 -4.26 -2.10 -29.07
CA ALA A 448 -3.51 -1.92 -30.32
C ALA A 448 -3.52 -0.47 -30.81
N SER A 449 -4.69 0.19 -30.78
CA SER A 449 -4.85 1.58 -31.24
C SER A 449 -4.66 2.61 -30.14
N GLY A 450 -4.92 2.28 -28.86
CA GLY A 450 -5.09 3.20 -27.73
C GLY A 450 -6.43 3.95 -27.79
N LYS A 451 -7.39 3.44 -28.60
CA LYS A 451 -8.71 4.08 -28.78
C LYS A 451 -9.60 3.80 -27.56
N LYS A 452 -10.17 4.85 -26.99
CA LYS A 452 -11.27 4.77 -26.03
C LYS A 452 -12.49 4.14 -26.68
N ILE A 453 -12.95 3.01 -26.16
CA ILE A 453 -14.12 2.27 -26.65
C ILE A 453 -15.38 2.72 -25.91
N LYS A 454 -15.34 2.70 -24.57
CA LYS A 454 -16.49 3.00 -23.73
C LYS A 454 -16.04 3.54 -22.37
N GLU A 455 -16.75 4.52 -21.86
CA GLU A 455 -16.64 4.92 -20.47
C GLU A 455 -17.47 3.96 -19.61
N ILE A 456 -16.84 3.41 -18.55
CA ILE A 456 -17.47 2.44 -17.65
C ILE A 456 -18.06 3.16 -16.46
N LEU A 457 -17.25 4.03 -15.84
CA LEU A 457 -17.63 4.79 -14.66
C LEU A 457 -16.93 6.14 -14.66
N ASN A 458 -17.65 7.19 -14.27
CA ASN A 458 -17.10 8.50 -13.98
C ASN A 458 -17.62 9.03 -12.63
N ASN A 459 -17.03 10.13 -12.16
CA ASN A 459 -17.37 10.80 -10.93
C ASN A 459 -17.86 12.25 -11.16
N ASP A 460 -18.53 12.52 -12.27
CA ASP A 460 -19.03 13.86 -12.62
C ASP A 460 -20.02 14.43 -11.56
N MET A 461 -20.78 13.54 -10.89
CA MET A 461 -21.63 13.94 -9.77
C MET A 461 -20.81 14.43 -8.56
N LEU A 462 -19.71 13.74 -8.22
CA LEU A 462 -18.80 14.20 -7.17
C LEU A 462 -18.18 15.54 -7.54
N GLU A 463 -17.68 15.69 -8.76
CA GLU A 463 -17.11 16.96 -9.24
C GLU A 463 -18.15 18.09 -9.19
N THR A 464 -19.41 17.80 -9.49
CA THR A 464 -20.51 18.75 -9.38
C THR A 464 -20.82 19.12 -7.92
N THR A 465 -20.82 18.13 -7.02
CA THR A 465 -20.97 18.33 -5.58
C THR A 465 -19.87 19.25 -5.05
N LEU A 466 -18.62 18.98 -5.43
CA LEU A 466 -17.45 19.74 -4.96
C LEU A 466 -17.47 21.21 -5.40
N LYS A 467 -18.13 21.55 -6.51
CA LYS A 467 -18.30 22.96 -6.94
C LYS A 467 -19.06 23.81 -5.92
N ASN A 468 -19.87 23.16 -5.07
CA ASN A 468 -20.61 23.86 -4.01
C ASN A 468 -19.73 24.20 -2.79
N TYR A 469 -18.54 23.58 -2.66
CA TYR A 469 -17.68 23.66 -1.46
C TYR A 469 -16.56 24.69 -1.55
N ASN A 470 -16.52 25.55 -2.57
CA ASN A 470 -15.49 26.59 -2.69
C ASN A 470 -14.06 26.09 -2.48
N LEU A 471 -13.72 24.94 -3.11
CA LEU A 471 -12.43 24.29 -2.89
C LEU A 471 -11.27 25.19 -3.35
N PRO A 472 -10.19 25.27 -2.54
CA PRO A 472 -8.89 25.78 -2.95
C PRO A 472 -8.28 24.93 -4.07
N THR A 473 -7.27 25.48 -4.76
CA THR A 473 -6.51 24.74 -5.78
C THR A 473 -5.24 24.15 -5.18
N LYS A 474 -4.95 22.90 -5.50
CA LYS A 474 -3.67 22.23 -5.23
C LYS A 474 -2.75 22.47 -6.42
N GLU A 475 -1.74 23.31 -6.24
CA GLU A 475 -0.82 23.74 -7.30
C GLU A 475 0.51 23.00 -7.18
N PHE A 476 0.90 22.24 -8.21
CA PHE A 476 2.22 21.60 -8.24
C PHE A 476 3.31 22.59 -8.56
N THR A 477 4.44 22.44 -7.88
CA THR A 477 5.63 23.28 -8.07
C THR A 477 6.89 22.47 -7.78
N THR A 478 8.03 23.10 -7.97
CA THR A 478 9.34 22.56 -7.59
C THR A 478 9.98 23.50 -6.59
N LEU A 479 10.44 22.98 -5.48
CA LEU A 479 11.22 23.72 -4.50
C LEU A 479 12.67 23.23 -4.52
N LYS A 480 13.60 24.03 -4.05
CA LYS A 480 15.01 23.63 -3.91
C LYS A 480 15.31 23.24 -2.48
N ASN A 481 16.21 22.26 -2.33
CA ASN A 481 16.84 22.03 -1.02
C ASN A 481 18.16 22.81 -0.89
N GLU A 482 18.84 22.62 0.26
CA GLU A 482 20.09 23.33 0.57
C GLU A 482 21.22 23.09 -0.43
N VAL A 483 21.27 21.91 -1.04
CA VAL A 483 22.30 21.52 -2.01
C VAL A 483 21.89 21.77 -3.46
N GLY A 484 20.68 22.31 -3.69
CA GLY A 484 20.18 22.70 -5.01
C GLY A 484 19.38 21.62 -5.73
N ASP A 485 19.08 20.48 -5.11
CA ASP A 485 18.21 19.47 -5.71
C ASP A 485 16.79 19.98 -5.87
N ASP A 486 16.14 19.55 -6.96
CA ASP A 486 14.74 19.80 -7.21
C ASP A 486 13.86 18.86 -6.36
N LEU A 487 13.01 19.43 -5.51
CA LEU A 487 12.02 18.70 -4.73
C LEU A 487 10.64 18.86 -5.35
N ASN A 488 9.96 17.76 -5.64
CA ASN A 488 8.55 17.82 -6.02
C ASN A 488 7.75 18.42 -4.84
N ALA A 489 6.88 19.36 -5.13
CA ALA A 489 6.07 20.03 -4.11
C ALA A 489 4.67 20.38 -4.63
N TYR A 490 3.76 20.61 -3.70
CA TYR A 490 2.51 21.32 -3.99
C TYR A 490 2.24 22.38 -2.93
N ILE A 491 1.46 23.38 -3.35
CA ILE A 491 0.98 24.46 -2.48
C ILE A 491 -0.53 24.55 -2.62
N ILE A 492 -1.24 24.63 -1.49
CA ILE A 492 -2.67 24.91 -1.42
C ILE A 492 -2.84 26.25 -0.72
N LYS A 493 -3.40 27.25 -1.43
CA LYS A 493 -3.66 28.60 -0.92
C LYS A 493 -5.16 28.79 -0.69
N PRO A 494 -5.56 29.67 0.25
CA PRO A 494 -6.95 30.13 0.31
C PRO A 494 -7.46 30.60 -1.07
N LYS A 495 -8.71 30.35 -1.37
CA LYS A 495 -9.27 30.72 -2.67
C LYS A 495 -9.31 32.24 -2.91
N ASP A 496 -9.43 32.99 -1.83
CA ASP A 496 -9.37 34.48 -1.79
C ASP A 496 -7.96 34.98 -1.42
N PHE A 497 -6.92 34.21 -1.78
CA PHE A 497 -5.54 34.54 -1.49
C PHE A 497 -5.18 35.95 -2.00
N ASP A 498 -4.64 36.78 -1.08
CA ASP A 498 -4.14 38.12 -1.34
C ASP A 498 -2.62 38.14 -1.05
N PRO A 499 -1.76 38.37 -2.04
CA PRO A 499 -0.30 38.36 -1.85
C PRO A 499 0.20 39.48 -0.90
N ASN A 500 -0.65 40.44 -0.54
CA ASN A 500 -0.32 41.51 0.39
C ASN A 500 -0.70 41.21 1.85
N LYS A 501 -1.33 40.05 2.10
CA LYS A 501 -1.64 39.56 3.45
C LYS A 501 -0.66 38.47 3.83
N GLN A 502 -0.45 38.30 5.15
CA GLN A 502 0.34 37.21 5.67
C GLN A 502 -0.55 36.09 6.18
N TYR A 503 -0.16 34.84 5.89
CA TYR A 503 -0.89 33.63 6.21
C TYR A 503 -0.04 32.68 7.03
N PRO A 504 -0.63 31.95 8.00
CA PRO A 504 0.04 30.82 8.61
C PRO A 504 0.27 29.72 7.57
N VAL A 505 1.37 28.97 7.73
CA VAL A 505 1.72 27.85 6.85
C VAL A 505 1.70 26.55 7.64
N LEU A 506 1.01 25.54 7.14
CA LEU A 506 1.13 24.17 7.61
C LEU A 506 1.87 23.33 6.56
N MET A 507 3.03 22.79 6.92
CA MET A 507 3.73 21.81 6.09
C MET A 507 3.22 20.41 6.40
N PHE A 508 3.00 19.62 5.34
CA PHE A 508 2.67 18.20 5.40
C PHE A 508 3.80 17.39 4.78
N GLN A 509 4.13 16.26 5.36
CA GLN A 509 5.11 15.35 4.78
C GLN A 509 4.98 13.93 5.37
N TYR A 510 5.49 12.94 4.64
CA TYR A 510 5.78 11.60 5.14
C TYR A 510 7.29 11.34 5.15
N SER A 511 7.96 11.54 4.01
CA SER A 511 9.41 11.50 3.79
C SER A 511 10.08 10.12 3.97
N GLY A 512 9.34 9.05 4.25
CA GLY A 512 9.92 7.70 4.39
C GLY A 512 10.59 7.23 3.10
N PRO A 513 11.61 6.36 3.18
CA PRO A 513 12.36 5.89 2.02
C PRO A 513 11.47 5.32 0.91
N GLY A 514 11.65 5.81 -0.32
CA GLY A 514 10.88 5.39 -1.48
C GLY A 514 9.42 5.87 -1.53
N SER A 515 8.94 6.60 -0.52
CA SER A 515 7.58 7.15 -0.48
C SER A 515 7.40 8.35 -1.42
N GLN A 516 6.15 8.70 -1.70
CA GLN A 516 5.79 9.90 -2.46
C GLN A 516 4.47 10.47 -1.96
N GLN A 517 4.44 11.78 -1.67
CA GLN A 517 3.23 12.53 -1.31
C GLN A 517 2.80 13.46 -2.44
N VAL A 518 3.75 13.89 -3.26
CA VAL A 518 3.51 14.82 -4.37
C VAL A 518 3.33 14.04 -5.66
N ALA A 519 2.10 13.65 -5.95
CA ALA A 519 1.71 12.95 -7.17
C ALA A 519 0.42 13.53 -7.76
N ASP A 520 0.30 13.49 -9.10
CA ASP A 520 -0.87 13.98 -9.83
C ASP A 520 -1.96 12.92 -9.87
N HIS A 521 -2.67 12.78 -8.76
CA HIS A 521 -3.83 11.91 -8.58
C HIS A 521 -4.98 12.67 -7.91
N TRP A 522 -6.14 12.03 -7.82
CA TRP A 522 -7.30 12.57 -7.10
C TRP A 522 -7.05 12.68 -5.60
N PHE A 523 -7.82 13.53 -4.98
CA PHE A 523 -7.74 13.87 -3.57
C PHE A 523 -8.07 12.69 -2.64
N ASP A 524 -7.28 12.57 -1.59
CA ASP A 524 -7.57 11.71 -0.45
C ASP A 524 -8.20 12.48 0.71
N THR A 525 -8.40 11.82 1.85
CA THR A 525 -8.99 12.44 3.04
C THR A 525 -8.09 13.51 3.66
N ASN A 526 -6.76 13.39 3.52
CA ASN A 526 -5.82 14.43 3.98
C ASN A 526 -5.93 15.66 3.09
N ASP A 527 -6.05 15.50 1.77
CA ASP A 527 -6.23 16.62 0.85
C ASP A 527 -7.49 17.43 1.20
N TYR A 528 -8.61 16.76 1.47
CA TYR A 528 -9.84 17.45 1.89
C TYR A 528 -9.67 18.16 3.24
N TRP A 529 -8.93 17.61 4.17
CA TRP A 529 -8.60 18.29 5.42
C TRP A 529 -7.67 19.49 5.17
N HIS A 530 -6.72 19.39 4.28
CA HIS A 530 -5.87 20.52 3.86
C HIS A 530 -6.69 21.62 3.19
N PHE A 531 -7.70 21.27 2.37
CA PHE A 531 -8.63 22.26 1.82
C PHE A 531 -9.47 22.94 2.90
N LEU A 532 -9.94 22.21 3.91
CA LEU A 532 -10.61 22.77 5.08
C LEU A 532 -9.71 23.81 5.78
N LEU A 533 -8.45 23.49 6.01
CA LEU A 533 -7.50 24.42 6.62
C LEU A 533 -7.24 25.65 5.72
N ALA A 534 -7.14 25.45 4.43
CA ALA A 534 -6.98 26.59 3.50
C ALA A 534 -8.25 27.48 3.48
N GLN A 535 -9.45 26.92 3.59
CA GLN A 535 -10.68 27.70 3.78
C GLN A 535 -10.71 28.45 5.12
N LYS A 536 -9.93 28.01 6.11
CA LYS A 536 -9.74 28.71 7.39
C LYS A 536 -8.55 29.72 7.36
N GLY A 537 -7.97 29.94 6.19
CA GLY A 537 -6.94 30.95 5.99
C GLY A 537 -5.50 30.44 6.14
N TYR A 538 -5.25 29.14 6.09
CA TYR A 538 -3.91 28.58 6.09
C TYR A 538 -3.40 28.36 4.66
N ILE A 539 -2.10 28.46 4.47
CA ILE A 539 -1.41 27.88 3.29
C ILE A 539 -0.92 26.51 3.69
N VAL A 540 -1.19 25.48 2.88
CA VAL A 540 -0.66 24.14 3.09
C VAL A 540 0.39 23.84 2.05
N VAL A 541 1.55 23.32 2.48
CA VAL A 541 2.68 23.00 1.61
C VAL A 541 3.13 21.58 1.86
N CYS A 542 3.38 20.82 0.80
CA CYS A 542 4.03 19.52 0.86
C CYS A 542 5.25 19.51 -0.04
N ALA A 543 6.35 18.95 0.42
CA ALA A 543 7.56 18.76 -0.36
C ALA A 543 8.14 17.36 -0.12
N ASP A 544 8.38 16.61 -1.20
CA ASP A 544 9.06 15.32 -1.17
C ASP A 544 10.58 15.56 -1.19
N GLY A 545 11.21 15.42 -0.02
CA GLY A 545 12.64 15.61 0.18
C GLY A 545 13.50 14.42 -0.28
N ARG A 546 14.79 14.49 0.00
CA ARG A 546 15.74 13.38 -0.24
C ARG A 546 15.29 12.12 0.46
N GLY A 547 15.50 10.97 -0.15
CA GLY A 547 15.02 9.67 0.31
C GLY A 547 13.69 9.23 -0.32
N THR A 548 12.88 10.15 -0.87
CA THR A 548 11.61 9.82 -1.52
C THR A 548 11.82 9.14 -2.88
N GLY A 549 10.76 8.52 -3.41
CA GLY A 549 10.83 7.64 -4.59
C GLY A 549 10.71 8.35 -5.93
N PHE A 550 10.83 7.57 -6.99
CA PHE A 550 10.58 7.89 -8.40
C PHE A 550 11.50 8.96 -9.00
N LYS A 551 12.66 9.16 -8.39
CA LYS A 551 13.73 10.06 -8.86
C LYS A 551 15.08 9.33 -8.99
N GLY A 552 15.04 8.00 -9.04
CA GLY A 552 16.18 7.11 -9.15
C GLY A 552 16.76 6.67 -7.81
N ALA A 553 17.53 5.60 -7.87
CA ALA A 553 18.09 4.93 -6.70
C ALA A 553 19.04 5.84 -5.90
N ALA A 554 19.82 6.68 -6.55
CA ALA A 554 20.74 7.61 -5.88
C ALA A 554 20.00 8.61 -4.97
N PHE A 555 18.88 9.15 -5.42
CA PHE A 555 18.06 10.06 -4.62
C PHE A 555 17.32 9.32 -3.49
N LYS A 556 16.74 8.15 -3.80
CA LYS A 556 16.00 7.31 -2.85
C LYS A 556 16.89 6.78 -1.73
N LYS A 557 18.09 6.28 -2.06
CA LYS A 557 18.98 5.59 -1.11
C LYS A 557 19.98 6.51 -0.40
N LEU A 558 19.91 7.82 -0.64
CA LEU A 558 20.82 8.79 -0.04
C LEU A 558 20.75 8.81 1.49
N THR A 559 19.59 8.47 2.05
CA THR A 559 19.32 8.45 3.50
C THR A 559 19.82 7.18 4.21
N GLN A 560 20.46 6.25 3.48
CA GLN A 560 20.97 5.00 4.04
C GLN A 560 21.85 5.24 5.27
N LYS A 561 21.57 4.54 6.36
CA LYS A 561 22.20 4.61 7.68
C LYS A 561 21.96 5.92 8.48
N GLU A 562 21.24 6.88 7.91
CA GLU A 562 21.06 8.22 8.47
C GLU A 562 19.61 8.73 8.36
N LEU A 563 18.62 7.83 8.55
CA LEU A 563 17.20 8.22 8.51
C LEU A 563 16.93 9.40 9.45
N GLY A 564 16.28 10.44 8.92
CA GLY A 564 15.98 11.68 9.65
C GLY A 564 17.02 12.77 9.53
N LYS A 565 18.17 12.54 8.94
CA LYS A 565 19.20 13.56 8.76
C LYS A 565 18.92 14.48 7.57
N TYR A 566 18.84 13.90 6.40
CA TYR A 566 18.68 14.65 5.16
C TYR A 566 17.24 15.09 4.95
N GLU A 567 16.29 14.26 5.31
CA GLU A 567 14.86 14.53 5.22
C GLU A 567 14.48 15.73 6.09
N VAL A 568 14.97 15.76 7.34
CA VAL A 568 14.73 16.87 8.29
C VAL A 568 15.41 18.15 7.82
N ALA A 569 16.66 18.04 7.31
CA ALA A 569 17.37 19.21 6.77
C ALA A 569 16.60 19.82 5.58
N ASP A 570 16.07 19.00 4.68
CA ASP A 570 15.28 19.48 3.53
C ASP A 570 14.00 20.19 3.98
N GLN A 571 13.24 19.63 4.94
CA GLN A 571 12.01 20.25 5.43
C GLN A 571 12.28 21.58 6.16
N ILE A 572 13.33 21.63 6.99
CA ILE A 572 13.73 22.87 7.66
C ILE A 572 14.17 23.94 6.64
N PHE A 573 14.93 23.53 5.62
CA PHE A 573 15.36 24.48 4.59
C PHE A 573 14.17 25.03 3.79
N VAL A 574 13.23 24.16 3.37
CA VAL A 574 12.00 24.58 2.68
C VAL A 574 11.20 25.55 3.56
N ALA A 575 11.02 25.25 4.86
CA ALA A 575 10.32 26.15 5.79
C ALA A 575 11.00 27.52 5.87
N LYS A 576 12.34 27.56 5.91
CA LYS A 576 13.12 28.82 5.90
C LYS A 576 13.00 29.60 4.60
N GLN A 577 12.80 28.94 3.46
CA GLN A 577 12.50 29.63 2.19
C GLN A 577 11.10 30.21 2.21
N LEU A 578 10.11 29.43 2.67
CA LEU A 578 8.73 29.89 2.82
C LEU A 578 8.62 31.09 3.74
N ALA A 579 9.37 31.13 4.86
CA ALA A 579 9.39 32.25 5.80
C ALA A 579 9.89 33.57 5.18
N LYS A 580 10.54 33.55 4.02
CA LYS A 580 10.98 34.75 3.29
C LYS A 580 9.93 35.29 2.33
N GLU A 581 8.89 34.51 2.04
CA GLU A 581 7.83 34.94 1.15
C GLU A 581 6.98 36.02 1.81
N PRO A 582 6.67 37.15 1.13
CA PRO A 582 5.98 38.29 1.74
C PRO A 582 4.58 37.94 2.27
N PHE A 583 3.94 36.92 1.72
CA PHE A 583 2.63 36.44 2.10
C PHE A 583 2.65 35.38 3.22
N VAL A 584 3.83 35.01 3.73
CA VAL A 584 3.97 34.04 4.83
C VAL A 584 4.20 34.75 6.14
N ASP A 585 3.40 34.38 7.16
CA ASP A 585 3.68 34.76 8.53
C ASP A 585 4.78 33.84 9.11
N ALA A 586 6.00 34.33 9.16
CA ALA A 586 7.17 33.58 9.59
C ALA A 586 7.09 33.09 11.05
N ASP A 587 6.23 33.72 11.86
CA ASP A 587 5.99 33.32 13.26
C ASP A 587 4.88 32.28 13.41
N ARG A 588 4.25 31.88 12.28
CA ARG A 588 3.18 30.88 12.24
C ARG A 588 3.41 29.83 11.16
N ILE A 589 4.54 29.08 11.27
CA ILE A 589 4.84 27.93 10.41
C ILE A 589 4.78 26.66 11.28
N GLY A 590 3.92 25.73 10.91
CA GLY A 590 3.74 24.43 11.55
C GLY A 590 4.06 23.28 10.61
N ILE A 591 4.16 22.07 11.17
CA ILE A 591 4.39 20.83 10.42
C ILE A 591 3.57 19.68 11.03
N TRP A 592 3.09 18.77 10.19
CA TRP A 592 2.44 17.57 10.68
C TRP A 592 2.77 16.34 9.82
N GLY A 593 2.59 15.18 10.42
CA GLY A 593 2.72 13.90 9.72
C GLY A 593 2.41 12.71 10.62
N TRP A 594 2.27 11.55 9.99
CA TRP A 594 1.88 10.28 10.58
C TRP A 594 3.01 9.25 10.44
N SER A 595 3.24 8.40 11.44
CA SER A 595 4.23 7.33 11.40
C SER A 595 5.65 7.89 11.17
N PHE A 596 6.32 7.56 10.06
CA PHE A 596 7.56 8.22 9.64
C PHE A 596 7.39 9.76 9.59
N GLY A 597 6.24 10.23 9.08
CA GLY A 597 5.92 11.66 9.08
C GLY A 597 5.79 12.25 10.47
N GLY A 598 5.36 11.47 11.46
CA GLY A 598 5.36 11.86 12.87
C GLY A 598 6.77 11.96 13.46
N PHE A 599 7.66 11.02 13.12
CA PHE A 599 9.09 11.08 13.41
C PHE A 599 9.70 12.36 12.83
N MET A 600 9.40 12.67 11.59
CA MET A 600 9.83 13.88 10.90
C MET A 600 9.32 15.15 11.56
N SER A 601 8.01 15.21 11.87
CA SER A 601 7.39 16.39 12.49
C SER A 601 7.99 16.70 13.86
N SER A 602 8.27 15.66 14.65
CA SER A 602 8.95 15.78 15.95
C SER A 602 10.36 16.35 15.78
N ASN A 603 11.15 15.78 14.87
CA ASN A 603 12.51 16.22 14.60
C ASN A 603 12.56 17.63 14.00
N CYS A 604 11.67 17.96 13.07
CA CYS A 604 11.60 19.30 12.47
C CYS A 604 11.31 20.37 13.52
N LEU A 605 10.36 20.15 14.43
CA LEU A 605 10.09 21.11 15.51
C LEU A 605 11.27 21.23 16.46
N PHE A 606 11.90 20.12 16.86
CA PHE A 606 12.97 20.15 17.85
C PHE A 606 14.26 20.74 17.27
N GLN A 607 14.63 20.40 16.04
CA GLN A 607 15.87 20.85 15.42
C GLN A 607 15.72 22.18 14.66
N GLY A 608 14.52 22.48 14.16
CA GLY A 608 14.16 23.69 13.41
C GLY A 608 13.27 24.66 14.20
N SER A 609 13.39 24.73 15.52
CA SER A 609 12.58 25.58 16.39
C SER A 609 12.73 27.10 16.13
N ASP A 610 13.71 27.50 15.34
CA ASP A 610 13.86 28.87 14.82
C ASP A 610 12.79 29.20 13.77
N VAL A 611 12.33 28.21 13.01
CA VAL A 611 11.31 28.39 11.95
C VAL A 611 9.98 27.73 12.29
N PHE A 612 9.97 26.49 12.80
CA PHE A 612 8.73 25.80 13.18
C PHE A 612 8.24 26.21 14.56
N LYS A 613 6.96 26.58 14.68
CA LYS A 613 6.31 27.03 15.91
C LYS A 613 5.35 25.99 16.49
N THR A 614 4.81 25.11 15.64
CA THR A 614 3.85 24.07 16.04
C THR A 614 4.13 22.79 15.26
N ALA A 615 4.04 21.63 15.92
CA ALA A 615 4.04 20.35 15.24
C ALA A 615 2.97 19.40 15.80
N ILE A 616 2.40 18.59 14.89
CA ILE A 616 1.53 17.45 15.22
C ILE A 616 2.23 16.19 14.75
N ALA A 617 2.48 15.26 15.67
CA ALA A 617 3.06 13.96 15.40
C ALA A 617 2.06 12.85 15.74
N VAL A 618 1.58 12.13 14.73
CA VAL A 618 0.62 11.05 14.90
C VAL A 618 1.33 9.70 14.75
N ALA A 619 1.19 8.83 15.76
CA ALA A 619 1.78 7.50 15.84
C ALA A 619 3.28 7.49 15.39
N PRO A 620 4.12 8.39 15.96
CA PRO A 620 5.48 8.57 15.48
C PRO A 620 6.41 7.44 15.91
N VAL A 621 7.33 7.05 15.03
CA VAL A 621 8.60 6.49 15.48
C VAL A 621 9.36 7.58 16.22
N THR A 622 9.94 7.27 17.38
CA THR A 622 10.79 8.22 18.13
C THR A 622 12.21 7.70 18.30
N SER A 623 12.37 6.39 18.15
CA SER A 623 13.68 5.75 18.06
C SER A 623 13.55 4.52 17.16
N TRP A 624 14.38 4.43 16.15
CA TRP A 624 14.45 3.28 15.27
C TRP A 624 14.86 1.99 16.00
N ARG A 625 15.42 2.09 17.22
CA ARG A 625 15.68 0.94 18.10
C ARG A 625 14.40 0.24 18.57
N PHE A 626 13.24 0.90 18.51
CA PHE A 626 11.96 0.36 18.93
C PHE A 626 11.13 -0.20 17.78
N TYR A 627 11.59 -0.02 16.53
CA TYR A 627 10.88 -0.47 15.36
C TYR A 627 11.41 -1.83 14.89
N ASP A 628 10.67 -2.51 13.99
CA ASP A 628 11.02 -3.86 13.56
C ASP A 628 12.36 -3.94 12.82
N SER A 629 12.92 -5.15 12.84
CA SER A 629 14.24 -5.44 12.28
C SER A 629 14.29 -5.35 10.76
N VAL A 630 13.29 -5.89 10.05
CA VAL A 630 13.33 -5.99 8.57
C VAL A 630 13.29 -4.62 7.92
N TYR A 631 12.36 -3.75 8.32
CA TYR A 631 12.30 -2.37 7.86
C TYR A 631 13.55 -1.60 8.29
N THR A 632 13.81 -1.59 9.58
CA THR A 632 14.83 -0.70 10.16
C THR A 632 16.21 -1.07 9.68
N GLU A 633 16.59 -2.35 9.69
CA GLU A 633 17.91 -2.79 9.28
C GLU A 633 18.16 -2.65 7.78
N ARG A 634 17.10 -2.69 6.95
CA ARG A 634 17.19 -2.37 5.52
C ARG A 634 17.79 -0.99 5.30
N PHE A 635 17.33 -0.01 6.07
CA PHE A 635 17.71 1.40 5.90
C PHE A 635 18.82 1.86 6.85
N MET A 636 19.03 1.17 7.98
CA MET A 636 19.92 1.64 9.05
C MET A 636 21.03 0.66 9.40
N THR A 637 21.02 -0.57 8.87
CA THR A 637 21.78 -1.72 9.39
C THR A 637 21.44 -1.98 10.87
N THR A 638 22.23 -2.77 11.62
CA THR A 638 21.90 -3.01 13.03
C THR A 638 22.33 -1.86 13.92
N PRO A 639 21.66 -1.67 15.09
CA PRO A 639 22.09 -0.63 16.08
C PRO A 639 23.50 -0.86 16.61
N GLN A 640 23.99 -2.11 16.61
CA GLN A 640 25.34 -2.47 17.02
C GLN A 640 26.39 -1.97 16.03
N GLU A 641 26.05 -1.91 14.75
CA GLU A 641 26.93 -1.47 13.66
C GLU A 641 26.84 0.04 13.42
N ASN A 642 25.72 0.67 13.73
CA ASN A 642 25.40 2.05 13.36
C ASN A 642 24.75 2.83 14.52
N ALA A 643 25.30 2.74 15.73
CA ALA A 643 24.73 3.37 16.93
C ALA A 643 24.46 4.88 16.74
N SER A 644 25.41 5.63 16.12
CA SER A 644 25.26 7.07 15.89
C SER A 644 24.10 7.39 14.94
N GLY A 645 23.90 6.65 13.86
CA GLY A 645 22.79 6.86 12.94
C GLY A 645 21.43 6.73 13.63
N TYR A 646 21.31 5.76 14.53
CA TYR A 646 20.10 5.56 15.34
C TYR A 646 19.86 6.67 16.37
N ASP A 647 20.90 7.10 17.07
CA ASP A 647 20.77 7.96 18.23
C ASP A 647 20.81 9.44 17.86
N ASP A 648 21.71 9.86 16.97
CA ASP A 648 21.89 11.28 16.61
C ASP A 648 20.67 11.85 15.84
N ASN A 649 19.91 11.01 15.14
CA ASN A 649 18.74 11.42 14.38
C ASN A 649 17.41 11.17 15.11
N SER A 650 17.45 10.66 16.35
CA SER A 650 16.26 10.39 17.15
C SER A 650 15.67 11.69 17.73
N PRO A 651 14.36 11.93 17.64
CA PRO A 651 13.74 13.07 18.34
C PRO A 651 13.89 13.00 19.84
N ILE A 652 14.12 11.83 20.45
CA ILE A 652 14.42 11.69 21.89
C ILE A 652 15.72 12.41 22.24
N THR A 653 16.73 12.31 21.38
CA THR A 653 18.02 13.01 21.55
C THR A 653 17.85 14.53 21.48
N HIS A 654 16.95 14.98 20.60
CA HIS A 654 16.70 16.42 20.41
C HIS A 654 15.59 16.99 21.29
N ALA A 655 14.93 16.20 22.15
CA ALA A 655 13.79 16.62 22.98
C ALA A 655 14.06 17.89 23.80
N GLY A 656 15.31 18.07 24.26
CA GLY A 656 15.74 19.28 25.02
C GLY A 656 15.65 20.57 24.20
N LYS A 657 15.64 20.49 22.87
CA LYS A 657 15.55 21.66 21.97
C LYS A 657 14.12 22.12 21.73
N LEU A 658 13.09 21.36 22.20
CA LEU A 658 11.69 21.73 22.01
C LEU A 658 11.43 23.17 22.50
N LYS A 659 10.97 23.99 21.55
CA LYS A 659 10.39 25.33 21.72
C LYS A 659 9.15 25.38 20.83
N GLY A 660 8.07 25.91 21.35
CA GLY A 660 6.80 25.94 20.58
C GLY A 660 5.82 24.85 21.02
N ASN A 661 4.78 24.66 20.23
CA ASN A 661 3.65 23.81 20.56
C ASN A 661 3.85 22.43 19.94
N PHE A 662 3.73 21.37 20.72
CA PHE A 662 3.87 19.99 20.26
C PHE A 662 2.68 19.15 20.69
N LEU A 663 1.97 18.57 19.73
CA LEU A 663 0.89 17.61 19.97
C LEU A 663 1.31 16.22 19.52
N LEU A 664 1.37 15.29 20.46
CA LEU A 664 1.72 13.88 20.25
C LEU A 664 0.46 13.02 20.36
N ILE A 665 0.19 12.20 19.35
CA ILE A 665 -1.00 11.35 19.28
C ILE A 665 -0.60 9.90 19.01
N HIS A 666 -1.21 8.92 19.73
CA HIS A 666 -0.92 7.50 19.49
C HIS A 666 -2.10 6.61 19.86
N GLY A 667 -2.21 5.45 19.22
CA GLY A 667 -3.11 4.36 19.58
C GLY A 667 -2.43 3.37 20.52
N THR A 668 -3.11 2.88 21.57
CA THR A 668 -2.46 1.97 22.54
C THR A 668 -2.29 0.54 22.01
N ALA A 669 -3.10 0.13 21.01
CA ALA A 669 -3.01 -1.18 20.37
C ALA A 669 -2.31 -1.10 19.00
N ASP A 670 -1.35 -0.18 18.86
CA ASP A 670 -0.50 -0.06 17.67
C ASP A 670 0.55 -1.18 17.68
N ASP A 671 0.31 -2.22 16.89
CA ASP A 671 1.17 -3.37 16.74
C ASP A 671 2.34 -3.16 15.78
N ASN A 672 2.32 -2.03 15.05
CA ASN A 672 3.35 -1.65 14.09
C ASN A 672 4.37 -0.70 14.75
N VAL A 673 3.98 0.56 15.03
CA VAL A 673 4.77 1.51 15.80
C VAL A 673 4.28 1.49 17.25
N HIS A 674 4.87 0.66 18.06
CA HIS A 674 4.42 0.49 19.46
C HIS A 674 4.32 1.82 20.20
N VAL A 675 3.25 1.99 20.99
CA VAL A 675 3.03 3.19 21.82
C VAL A 675 4.20 3.51 22.72
N GLN A 676 5.08 2.53 23.00
CA GLN A 676 6.36 2.71 23.67
C GLN A 676 7.17 3.87 23.09
N ASN A 677 7.17 4.07 21.76
CA ASN A 677 7.83 5.20 21.11
C ASN A 677 7.40 6.53 21.72
N SER A 678 6.09 6.74 21.80
CA SER A 678 5.52 7.95 22.39
C SER A 678 5.78 8.06 23.90
N MET A 679 5.63 6.96 24.65
CA MET A 679 5.83 6.97 26.11
C MET A 679 7.27 7.31 26.50
N VAL A 680 8.26 6.82 25.76
CA VAL A 680 9.68 7.16 26.02
C VAL A 680 9.96 8.62 25.71
N LEU A 681 9.41 9.17 24.62
CA LEU A 681 9.55 10.59 24.29
C LEU A 681 8.84 11.47 25.33
N ILE A 682 7.61 11.12 25.74
CA ILE A 682 6.87 11.82 26.82
C ILE A 682 7.71 11.85 28.10
N ASN A 683 8.22 10.71 28.54
CA ASN A 683 9.05 10.62 29.73
C ASN A 683 10.30 11.54 29.65
N LYS A 684 10.95 11.57 28.46
CA LYS A 684 12.09 12.44 28.21
C LYS A 684 11.71 13.92 28.29
N LEU A 685 10.60 14.34 27.71
CA LEU A 685 10.10 15.71 27.74
C LEU A 685 9.73 16.13 29.15
N VAL A 686 9.10 15.27 29.94
CA VAL A 686 8.78 15.52 31.37
C VAL A 686 10.05 15.73 32.18
N HIS A 687 11.06 14.85 32.04
CA HIS A 687 12.33 15.00 32.73
C HIS A 687 13.09 16.30 32.37
N LEU A 688 12.87 16.80 31.14
CA LEU A 688 13.45 18.05 30.67
C LEU A 688 12.57 19.28 30.99
N ASN A 689 11.49 19.10 31.74
CA ASN A 689 10.51 20.14 32.11
C ASN A 689 9.99 20.91 30.86
N LYS A 690 9.64 20.18 29.78
CA LYS A 690 9.08 20.75 28.56
C LYS A 690 7.56 20.69 28.58
N ASN A 691 6.93 21.74 28.09
CA ASN A 691 5.47 21.75 27.87
C ASN A 691 5.14 21.11 26.49
N PHE A 692 4.16 20.26 26.50
CA PHE A 692 3.62 19.60 25.30
C PHE A 692 2.21 19.11 25.58
N ASP A 693 1.48 18.82 24.51
CA ASP A 693 0.15 18.19 24.54
C ASP A 693 0.24 16.77 24.01
N TRP A 694 -0.60 15.89 24.53
CA TRP A 694 -0.67 14.52 24.07
C TRP A 694 -2.11 13.98 24.10
N LEU A 695 -2.38 13.00 23.21
CA LEU A 695 -3.67 12.33 23.14
C LEU A 695 -3.46 10.83 22.82
N ILE A 696 -4.06 9.97 23.65
CA ILE A 696 -4.02 8.52 23.47
C ILE A 696 -5.41 8.03 23.05
N TYR A 697 -5.42 7.14 22.06
CA TYR A 697 -6.61 6.43 21.61
C TYR A 697 -6.55 4.98 22.11
N PRO A 698 -7.32 4.63 23.17
CA PRO A 698 -7.34 3.26 23.68
C PRO A 698 -7.77 2.27 22.60
N ASP A 699 -7.08 1.10 22.56
CA ASP A 699 -7.36 -0.05 21.70
C ASP A 699 -7.40 0.26 20.19
N LYS A 700 -6.78 1.38 19.79
CA LYS A 700 -6.64 1.71 18.37
C LYS A 700 -5.24 1.32 17.88
N ASN A 701 -5.21 0.70 16.70
CA ASN A 701 -3.98 0.32 16.01
C ASN A 701 -3.30 1.51 15.31
N HIS A 702 -2.29 1.24 14.49
CA HIS A 702 -1.52 2.26 13.75
C HIS A 702 -2.37 3.21 12.90
N GLY A 703 -3.50 2.73 12.42
CA GLY A 703 -4.44 3.53 11.60
C GLY A 703 -5.35 4.45 12.41
N ILE A 704 -5.52 4.26 13.73
CA ILE A 704 -6.44 5.02 14.60
C ILE A 704 -7.81 5.19 13.94
N TYR A 705 -8.52 4.10 13.65
CA TYR A 705 -9.81 4.12 12.94
C TYR A 705 -10.90 3.34 13.69
N GLY A 706 -12.11 3.39 13.15
CA GLY A 706 -13.31 2.72 13.63
C GLY A 706 -14.33 3.70 14.21
N GLY A 707 -15.60 3.56 13.81
CA GLY A 707 -16.69 4.45 14.19
C GLY A 707 -16.35 5.91 13.89
N LYS A 708 -16.50 6.79 14.88
CA LYS A 708 -16.21 8.23 14.78
C LYS A 708 -14.77 8.63 15.13
N THR A 709 -13.86 7.66 15.30
CA THR A 709 -12.48 7.93 15.78
C THR A 709 -11.73 8.91 14.87
N ARG A 710 -11.80 8.74 13.56
CA ARG A 710 -11.13 9.64 12.59
C ARG A 710 -11.72 11.04 12.60
N GLU A 711 -13.02 11.17 12.67
CA GLU A 711 -13.70 12.47 12.80
C GLU A 711 -13.22 13.20 14.06
N GLN A 712 -13.18 12.51 15.20
CA GLN A 712 -12.71 13.08 16.47
C GLN A 712 -11.24 13.46 16.42
N LEU A 713 -10.37 12.60 15.83
CA LEU A 713 -8.95 12.86 15.67
C LEU A 713 -8.69 14.13 14.85
N TYR A 714 -9.29 14.23 13.66
CA TYR A 714 -9.08 15.40 12.80
C TYR A 714 -9.72 16.68 13.36
N THR A 715 -10.83 16.56 14.12
CA THR A 715 -11.40 17.68 14.88
C THR A 715 -10.41 18.18 15.94
N LYS A 716 -9.80 17.27 16.70
CA LYS A 716 -8.78 17.63 17.70
C LYS A 716 -7.57 18.33 17.06
N MET A 717 -7.05 17.78 15.96
CA MET A 717 -5.93 18.34 15.22
C MET A 717 -6.28 19.74 14.66
N THR A 718 -7.47 19.90 14.08
CA THR A 718 -7.97 21.19 13.58
C THR A 718 -8.03 22.23 14.67
N ASN A 719 -8.67 21.91 15.81
CA ASN A 719 -8.79 22.85 16.94
C ASN A 719 -7.43 23.22 17.50
N TYR A 720 -6.49 22.26 17.55
CA TYR A 720 -5.13 22.52 18.02
C TYR A 720 -4.40 23.52 17.13
N LEU A 721 -4.49 23.35 15.80
CA LEU A 721 -3.89 24.29 14.85
C LEU A 721 -4.51 25.68 14.97
N LEU A 722 -5.84 25.77 15.02
CA LEU A 722 -6.54 27.06 15.15
C LEU A 722 -6.19 27.81 16.45
N GLU A 723 -5.80 27.09 17.51
CA GLU A 723 -5.41 27.68 18.80
C GLU A 723 -3.92 28.02 18.85
N LYS A 724 -3.05 27.18 18.25
CA LYS A 724 -1.60 27.20 18.49
C LYS A 724 -0.77 27.65 17.29
N LEU A 725 -1.35 27.75 16.11
CA LEU A 725 -0.70 28.17 14.88
C LEU A 725 -1.47 29.31 14.20
#